data_caf8f44335cc603e402d341fb31be586
#
_entry.id   caf8f44335cc603e402d341fb31be586
#
_cell.length_a   1.000
_cell.length_b   1.000
_cell.length_c   1.000
_cell.angle_alpha   90.00
_cell.angle_beta   90.00
_cell.angle_gamma   90.00
#
_symmetry.space_group_name_H-M   'P 1'
#
loop_
_entity.id
_entity.type
_entity.pdbx_description
1 polymer ?
#
loop_
_entity_poly.entity_id
_entity_poly.type
_entity_poly.pdbx_seq_one_letter_code
_entity_poly.pdbx_strand_id
1 'polypeptide(L)'
;MSQPRLRLTGIVTLLLLTCGLWSRHQGRNLLAVDAVSAATKPGQSVVGIVRSDYEKLKEPAAPDAELSEAQIEEVTRWAVAMGGGLQSVIDSRAEWIAIKVNIVELKKPGSGVVTDVRVVKAVIKLAHEAAPEARISVVEGSGEWIAPDVPGADTTGAQVEDGWAEAGYRALLTDPELEGIRLDLVDLNVDEAVLTTVPDQWHAREQFWVPRTVRDCDALINVPVMKITQDVGMTAAMKNFIGIAPGLKYGWPKMRGRPGVGPGIPHTPQILDETIVDLTALAAPVFTVVDAVVAMEKDKTDRRGGVPVRMNTVIAGADIVAVDATCARLMGLNPEDYEFITLAAHEGMGRMYEDQITVNGQSVAQLARRFVRPPPGDGSWSEMGHYGQGNRTWLLRRLAPGETADPQAKPRPGQEGWSEPVYFSDDRLDLAKFYGGFKEGKISGFAEFHLPQDTQAELWLGSDEDLAVWIDGQEVYRFAGTRRHRLPNERVPLTLAAGSHRLLVEVGQTGGRCEFNLNICESEADPRFAGSRVKGLRFDVPVPAQGKGMRSVQADEFLKPSGAAVVLDNARWIMNPSTLVGALEGVLRARGDSTLSRAQLMGLSGYAFRLVVSDTLGWNDDPGGDGIEQDPAGAVGTSRALGYDLRLIRGNDRQPGARDSLKAIWAGVERELGAGNPVILHQWGCWVIRGYDPGKELYLVSSWDEEGWIPFDEIADHDTGDFGAIFVGQGEPADLRQAGKAALQKALALARQADQGNLAFGLRAYEKWIAALEHDKIPDPWAHAFHLELLMAARQDAAAFADTLAGQSDKGAAAHLRQAAGHYRKELESLQALNQLFGFPPAGMPDRLKDPAQRTQGATLLKAALKSEKDALAQIERALK
;
A
#
# COMPACT_ATOMS: atom_id res chain seq x y z
N MET A 1 11.36 -56.50 19.49
CA MET A 1 12.56 -56.96 20.20
C MET A 1 13.51 -55.78 20.20
N SER A 2 13.49 -55.12 21.25
CA SER A 2 14.53 -54.80 22.25
C SER A 2 15.59 -53.79 21.80
N GLN A 3 15.53 -52.70 22.43
CA GLN A 3 16.59 -51.70 22.69
C GLN A 3 17.79 -52.37 23.40
N PRO A 4 18.98 -51.76 23.57
CA PRO A 4 19.04 -50.66 24.56
C PRO A 4 20.02 -49.49 24.23
N ARG A 5 19.80 -48.46 25.06
CA ARG A 5 20.62 -47.27 25.34
C ARG A 5 22.01 -47.61 25.89
N LEU A 6 22.99 -46.72 25.64
CA LEU A 6 24.01 -46.40 26.64
C LEU A 6 24.51 -44.95 26.50
N ARG A 7 24.48 -44.27 27.63
CA ARG A 7 25.18 -43.00 27.90
C ARG A 7 26.65 -43.26 28.15
N LEU A 8 27.54 -42.33 27.90
CA LEU A 8 28.64 -41.97 28.80
C LEU A 8 29.17 -40.55 28.55
N THR A 9 29.29 -39.86 29.62
CA THR A 9 29.94 -38.60 29.96
C THR A 9 31.46 -38.70 29.97
N GLY A 10 32.17 -37.57 29.71
CA GLY A 10 33.42 -37.32 30.46
C GLY A 10 34.56 -36.65 29.75
N ILE A 11 34.84 -35.40 30.14
CA ILE A 11 36.12 -34.80 30.56
C ILE A 11 37.11 -34.32 29.50
N VAL A 12 37.19 -33.03 29.36
CA VAL A 12 38.29 -32.01 29.50
C VAL A 12 39.72 -32.56 29.52
N THR A 13 40.63 -32.01 28.68
CA THR A 13 41.91 -31.38 29.10
C THR A 13 42.71 -30.83 27.91
N LEU A 14 42.97 -29.58 28.00
CA LEU A 14 44.07 -28.68 27.57
C LEU A 14 45.39 -29.38 27.08
N LEU A 15 45.93 -28.88 25.94
CA LEU A 15 47.38 -28.71 25.76
C LEU A 15 47.69 -27.69 24.65
N LEU A 16 48.36 -26.62 25.05
CA LEU A 16 49.12 -25.66 24.24
C LEU A 16 50.43 -26.33 23.76
N LEU A 17 50.88 -25.97 22.58
CA LEU A 17 52.28 -25.62 22.25
C LEU A 17 52.49 -25.39 20.75
N THR A 18 52.69 -24.11 20.42
CA THR A 18 53.77 -23.46 19.63
C THR A 18 54.45 -24.22 18.49
N CYS A 19 54.41 -23.60 17.30
CA CYS A 19 55.58 -23.19 16.53
C CYS A 19 55.15 -22.44 15.29
N GLY A 20 55.64 -21.31 15.11
CA GLY A 20 55.71 -20.28 14.22
C GLY A 20 56.45 -20.58 12.92
N LEU A 21 56.06 -19.84 11.89
CA LEU A 21 56.97 -19.40 10.83
C LEU A 21 56.40 -18.13 10.20
N TRP A 22 57.27 -17.19 10.09
CA TRP A 22 57.12 -15.88 9.52
C TRP A 22 56.79 -15.91 8.03
N SER A 23 55.80 -15.10 7.58
CA SER A 23 55.97 -14.38 6.34
C SER A 23 55.32 -13.00 6.45
N ARG A 24 56.10 -12.00 6.12
CA ARG A 24 55.78 -10.59 6.10
C ARG A 24 54.72 -10.32 5.04
N HIS A 25 53.57 -9.77 5.46
CA HIS A 25 52.81 -8.85 4.61
C HIS A 25 52.53 -7.58 5.42
N GLN A 26 52.79 -6.46 4.77
CA GLN A 26 52.72 -5.14 5.35
C GLN A 26 51.31 -4.84 5.86
N GLY A 27 51.25 -4.36 7.09
CA GLY A 27 50.02 -4.00 7.75
C GLY A 27 49.26 -2.87 7.07
N ARG A 28 48.03 -3.16 6.69
CA ARG A 28 46.97 -2.18 6.75
C ARG A 28 46.32 -2.34 8.11
N ASN A 29 46.37 -1.26 8.88
CA ASN A 29 45.64 -1.16 10.16
C ASN A 29 44.17 -1.31 9.91
N LEU A 30 43.66 -2.52 9.94
CA LEU A 30 42.24 -2.80 10.13
C LEU A 30 41.89 -2.35 11.54
N LEU A 31 40.95 -1.44 11.65
CA LEU A 31 40.34 -1.04 12.90
C LEU A 31 39.63 -2.27 13.50
N ALA A 32 40.34 -2.98 14.39
CA ALA A 32 39.66 -3.82 15.34
C ALA A 32 38.88 -2.88 16.27
N VAL A 33 37.59 -2.70 15.99
CA VAL A 33 36.65 -2.20 16.98
C VAL A 33 36.57 -3.31 18.01
N ASP A 34 37.23 -3.13 19.17
CA ASP A 34 37.10 -4.05 20.29
C ASP A 34 35.59 -4.32 20.48
N ALA A 35 35.21 -5.57 20.42
CA ALA A 35 33.81 -5.99 20.55
C ALA A 35 33.30 -5.47 21.91
N VAL A 36 32.54 -4.38 21.88
CA VAL A 36 31.84 -3.88 23.05
C VAL A 36 30.66 -4.82 23.30
N SER A 37 30.97 -5.91 24.00
CA SER A 37 29.92 -6.77 24.55
C SER A 37 29.24 -5.96 25.66
N ALA A 38 28.22 -5.18 25.28
CA ALA A 38 27.24 -4.72 26.25
C ALA A 38 26.53 -5.96 26.79
N ALA A 39 26.52 -6.15 28.09
CA ALA A 39 25.79 -7.24 28.73
C ALA A 39 24.29 -7.04 28.44
N THR A 40 23.81 -7.71 27.39
CA THR A 40 22.38 -7.73 27.05
C THR A 40 21.65 -8.54 28.11
N LYS A 41 20.58 -7.99 28.65
CA LYS A 41 19.66 -8.77 29.47
C LYS A 41 19.00 -9.83 28.57
N PRO A 42 18.82 -11.06 29.04
CA PRO A 42 18.15 -12.08 28.26
C PRO A 42 16.78 -11.58 27.77
N GLY A 43 16.52 -11.70 26.46
CA GLY A 43 15.25 -11.31 25.85
C GLY A 43 15.15 -9.85 25.39
N GLN A 44 16.24 -9.07 25.44
CA GLN A 44 16.29 -7.73 24.86
C GLN A 44 16.90 -7.76 23.44
N SER A 45 16.38 -6.90 22.56
CA SER A 45 16.95 -6.62 21.24
C SER A 45 18.00 -5.54 21.32
N VAL A 46 18.99 -5.56 20.42
CA VAL A 46 20.09 -4.59 20.40
C VAL A 46 20.00 -3.72 19.15
N VAL A 47 20.07 -2.41 19.33
CA VAL A 47 20.12 -1.43 18.25
C VAL A 47 21.32 -0.51 18.46
N GLY A 48 22.18 -0.38 17.46
CA GLY A 48 23.28 0.57 17.42
C GLY A 48 22.88 1.88 16.77
N ILE A 49 23.21 3.01 17.37
CA ILE A 49 22.97 4.34 16.81
C ILE A 49 24.26 5.15 16.87
N VAL A 50 24.72 5.60 15.70
CA VAL A 50 25.93 6.43 15.61
C VAL A 50 25.69 7.60 14.66
N ARG A 51 25.93 8.81 15.16
CA ARG A 51 25.93 10.05 14.39
C ARG A 51 27.36 10.56 14.18
N SER A 52 27.56 11.39 13.19
CA SER A 52 28.87 11.94 12.81
C SER A 52 29.66 12.64 13.92
N ASP A 53 29.02 13.08 15.00
CA ASP A 53 29.66 13.71 16.18
C ASP A 53 29.95 12.73 17.32
N TYR A 54 29.84 11.43 17.07
CA TYR A 54 30.13 10.43 18.09
C TYR A 54 31.56 10.48 18.52
N GLU A 55 31.83 10.60 19.83
CA GLU A 55 33.14 10.88 20.42
C GLU A 55 34.25 9.86 20.11
N LYS A 56 33.84 8.62 19.69
CA LYS A 56 34.80 7.55 19.36
C LYS A 56 35.17 7.50 17.88
N LEU A 57 34.59 8.35 17.04
CA LEU A 57 35.02 8.48 15.65
C LEU A 57 36.41 9.10 15.58
N LYS A 58 37.17 8.72 14.58
CA LYS A 58 38.51 9.29 14.35
C LYS A 58 38.47 10.78 13.99
N GLU A 59 37.47 11.11 13.13
CA GLU A 59 37.24 12.47 12.64
C GLU A 59 35.78 12.84 12.85
N PRO A 60 35.32 13.12 14.09
CA PRO A 60 33.97 13.55 14.33
C PRO A 60 33.65 14.82 13.55
N ALA A 61 32.44 14.89 13.00
CA ALA A 61 31.93 16.03 12.24
C ALA A 61 30.65 16.58 12.88
N ALA A 62 30.35 17.85 12.66
CA ALA A 62 29.10 18.45 13.12
C ALA A 62 27.88 17.71 12.57
N PRO A 63 26.78 17.66 13.33
CA PRO A 63 25.57 16.92 12.91
C PRO A 63 24.98 17.33 11.56
N ASP A 64 25.25 18.55 11.11
CA ASP A 64 24.78 19.15 9.87
C ASP A 64 25.86 19.25 8.77
N ALA A 65 27.09 18.81 9.07
CA ALA A 65 28.21 18.86 8.13
C ALA A 65 27.98 17.91 6.94
N GLU A 66 28.52 18.26 5.79
CA GLU A 66 28.64 17.31 4.68
C GLU A 66 29.74 16.31 4.97
N LEU A 67 29.42 15.02 4.93
CA LEU A 67 30.38 13.97 5.29
C LEU A 67 31.13 13.45 4.07
N SER A 68 32.42 13.20 4.25
CA SER A 68 33.23 12.44 3.31
C SER A 68 32.81 10.96 3.30
N GLU A 69 33.19 10.24 2.25
CA GLU A 69 32.96 8.81 2.15
C GLU A 69 33.58 8.03 3.32
N ALA A 70 34.79 8.37 3.71
CA ALA A 70 35.49 7.75 4.85
C ALA A 70 34.72 7.96 6.17
N GLN A 71 34.17 9.16 6.40
CA GLN A 71 33.37 9.45 7.59
C GLN A 71 32.06 8.66 7.59
N ILE A 72 31.37 8.54 6.45
CA ILE A 72 30.17 7.71 6.32
C ILE A 72 30.49 6.23 6.56
N GLU A 73 31.60 5.74 5.99
CA GLU A 73 32.05 4.36 6.25
C GLU A 73 32.31 4.14 7.74
N GLU A 74 33.00 5.06 8.40
CA GLU A 74 33.31 4.92 9.83
C GLU A 74 32.05 4.94 10.69
N VAL A 75 31.12 5.87 10.45
CA VAL A 75 29.80 5.94 11.13
C VAL A 75 29.03 4.63 10.93
N THR A 76 29.00 4.10 9.70
CA THR A 76 28.30 2.86 9.38
C THR A 76 28.93 1.67 10.10
N ARG A 77 30.24 1.55 10.09
CA ARG A 77 30.97 0.47 10.79
C ARG A 77 30.70 0.48 12.30
N TRP A 78 30.71 1.66 12.91
CA TRP A 78 30.39 1.79 14.32
C TRP A 78 28.93 1.45 14.62
N ALA A 79 27.97 1.92 13.83
CA ALA A 79 26.56 1.61 14.04
C ALA A 79 26.29 0.09 13.92
N VAL A 80 26.87 -0.57 12.92
CA VAL A 80 26.77 -2.02 12.74
C VAL A 80 27.40 -2.77 13.92
N ALA A 81 28.59 -2.37 14.37
CA ALA A 81 29.24 -2.99 15.50
C ALA A 81 28.43 -2.83 16.80
N MET A 82 27.85 -1.63 17.03
CA MET A 82 26.97 -1.34 18.17
C MET A 82 25.65 -2.09 18.10
N GLY A 83 25.15 -2.40 16.89
CA GLY A 83 23.96 -3.19 16.64
C GLY A 83 24.15 -4.70 16.75
N GLY A 84 25.37 -5.15 17.13
CA GLY A 84 25.69 -6.57 17.31
C GLY A 84 26.64 -7.15 16.25
N GLY A 85 26.88 -6.44 15.15
CA GLY A 85 27.82 -6.83 14.09
C GLY A 85 27.29 -7.91 13.14
N LEU A 86 27.66 -7.84 11.87
CA LEU A 86 27.21 -8.81 10.85
C LEU A 86 27.76 -10.22 11.11
N GLN A 87 28.94 -10.35 11.70
CA GLN A 87 29.55 -11.64 12.04
C GLN A 87 28.74 -12.46 13.07
N SER A 88 27.83 -11.81 13.80
CA SER A 88 26.96 -12.51 14.76
C SER A 88 25.75 -13.19 14.12
N VAL A 89 25.39 -12.78 12.89
CA VAL A 89 24.16 -13.21 12.19
C VAL A 89 24.41 -13.83 10.81
N ILE A 90 25.62 -13.66 10.25
CA ILE A 90 26.00 -14.27 8.96
C ILE A 90 26.98 -15.41 9.22
N ASP A 91 26.67 -16.60 8.70
CA ASP A 91 27.61 -17.72 8.69
C ASP A 91 28.81 -17.37 7.80
N SER A 92 30.02 -17.50 8.32
CA SER A 92 31.26 -17.25 7.55
C SER A 92 31.42 -18.13 6.31
N ARG A 93 30.62 -19.16 6.17
CA ARG A 93 30.57 -20.08 5.02
C ARG A 93 29.41 -19.74 4.08
N ALA A 94 28.68 -18.65 4.30
CA ALA A 94 27.62 -18.23 3.39
C ALA A 94 28.20 -18.09 1.97
N GLU A 95 27.48 -18.59 0.98
CA GLU A 95 27.88 -18.57 -0.42
C GLU A 95 27.28 -17.36 -1.15
N TRP A 96 26.14 -16.88 -0.66
CA TRP A 96 25.38 -15.80 -1.28
C TRP A 96 24.72 -14.85 -0.26
N ILE A 97 25.12 -13.58 -0.29
CA ILE A 97 24.53 -12.52 0.53
C ILE A 97 23.79 -11.53 -0.38
N ALA A 98 22.55 -11.23 -0.08
CA ALA A 98 21.79 -10.15 -0.73
C ALA A 98 21.76 -8.90 0.14
N ILE A 99 21.94 -7.72 -0.45
CA ILE A 99 21.84 -6.41 0.20
C ILE A 99 20.69 -5.64 -0.45
N LYS A 100 19.53 -5.55 0.24
CA LYS A 100 18.36 -4.85 -0.24
C LYS A 100 18.46 -3.37 0.07
N VAL A 101 18.55 -2.57 -0.97
CA VAL A 101 18.59 -1.10 -0.88
C VAL A 101 17.23 -0.48 -1.20
N ASN A 102 17.12 0.85 -1.15
CA ASN A 102 15.93 1.59 -1.56
C ASN A 102 16.28 2.55 -2.70
N ILE A 103 15.83 2.25 -3.92
CA ILE A 103 15.94 3.12 -5.09
C ILE A 103 14.56 3.23 -5.72
N VAL A 104 13.60 3.81 -4.98
CA VAL A 104 12.20 3.91 -5.44
C VAL A 104 12.02 4.86 -6.60
N GLU A 105 12.84 5.92 -6.71
CA GLU A 105 12.83 6.93 -7.77
C GLU A 105 14.22 7.15 -8.34
N LEU A 106 14.29 7.79 -9.50
CA LEU A 106 15.54 8.19 -10.15
C LEU A 106 16.12 9.44 -9.45
N LYS A 107 16.94 9.23 -8.44
CA LYS A 107 17.54 10.29 -7.62
C LYS A 107 19.01 9.99 -7.33
N LYS A 108 19.77 11.07 -7.13
CA LYS A 108 21.19 11.00 -6.78
C LYS A 108 21.43 10.57 -5.34
N PRO A 109 22.62 10.01 -5.04
CA PRO A 109 23.04 9.73 -3.67
C PRO A 109 22.94 10.99 -2.79
N GLY A 110 22.60 10.79 -1.50
CA GLY A 110 22.48 11.89 -0.54
C GLY A 110 21.23 12.76 -0.71
N SER A 111 20.28 12.35 -1.58
CA SER A 111 18.98 13.02 -1.74
C SER A 111 18.02 12.81 -0.57
N GLY A 112 18.24 11.79 0.26
CA GLY A 112 17.28 11.31 1.26
C GLY A 112 16.13 10.48 0.67
N VAL A 113 16.00 10.42 -0.66
CA VAL A 113 14.98 9.63 -1.36
C VAL A 113 15.45 8.20 -1.62
N VAL A 114 16.71 8.02 -1.93
CA VAL A 114 17.36 6.73 -2.19
C VAL A 114 18.42 6.44 -1.16
N THR A 115 18.73 5.17 -0.92
CA THR A 115 19.82 4.78 -0.03
C THR A 115 21.16 5.31 -0.56
N ASP A 116 21.91 5.98 0.29
CA ASP A 116 23.22 6.51 -0.06
C ASP A 116 24.18 5.38 -0.38
N VAL A 117 24.70 5.37 -1.59
CA VAL A 117 25.61 4.34 -2.08
C VAL A 117 26.87 4.19 -1.23
N ARG A 118 27.30 5.26 -0.53
CA ARG A 118 28.46 5.23 0.38
C ARG A 118 28.18 4.40 1.65
N VAL A 119 26.95 4.43 2.16
CA VAL A 119 26.51 3.55 3.26
C VAL A 119 26.53 2.10 2.78
N VAL A 120 26.02 1.84 1.58
CA VAL A 120 25.97 0.49 1.00
C VAL A 120 27.38 -0.04 0.72
N LYS A 121 28.30 0.78 0.23
CA LYS A 121 29.71 0.41 0.07
C LYS A 121 30.33 -0.06 1.40
N ALA A 122 30.06 0.63 2.50
CA ALA A 122 30.52 0.21 3.83
C ALA A 122 29.90 -1.13 4.24
N VAL A 123 28.60 -1.36 3.96
CA VAL A 123 27.90 -2.62 4.25
C VAL A 123 28.45 -3.76 3.39
N ILE A 124 28.77 -3.53 2.09
CA ILE A 124 29.44 -4.52 1.23
C ILE A 124 30.77 -4.99 1.82
N LYS A 125 31.61 -4.03 2.27
CA LYS A 125 32.89 -4.36 2.93
C LYS A 125 32.69 -5.20 4.19
N LEU A 126 31.73 -4.81 5.04
CA LEU A 126 31.40 -5.53 6.28
C LEU A 126 30.82 -6.93 6.01
N ALA A 127 30.00 -7.09 4.96
CA ALA A 127 29.46 -8.39 4.54
C ALA A 127 30.57 -9.30 4.02
N HIS A 128 31.49 -8.78 3.21
CA HIS A 128 32.68 -9.50 2.78
C HIS A 128 33.60 -9.90 3.95
N GLU A 129 33.78 -9.03 4.92
CA GLU A 129 34.52 -9.33 6.16
C GLU A 129 33.86 -10.46 6.97
N ALA A 130 32.52 -10.56 6.94
CA ALA A 130 31.79 -11.61 7.63
C ALA A 130 31.85 -12.96 6.88
N ALA A 131 31.76 -12.96 5.56
CA ALA A 131 31.83 -14.13 4.71
C ALA A 131 32.64 -13.84 3.43
N PRO A 132 33.99 -13.99 3.48
CA PRO A 132 34.89 -13.57 2.41
C PRO A 132 34.69 -14.26 1.07
N GLU A 133 34.18 -15.48 1.07
CA GLU A 133 33.93 -16.26 -0.14
C GLU A 133 32.51 -16.05 -0.73
N ALA A 134 31.66 -15.29 -0.05
CA ALA A 134 30.30 -15.06 -0.50
C ALA A 134 30.27 -14.21 -1.78
N ARG A 135 29.33 -14.51 -2.67
CA ARG A 135 28.84 -13.58 -3.68
C ARG A 135 27.95 -12.56 -2.97
N ILE A 136 28.13 -11.30 -3.28
CA ILE A 136 27.31 -10.22 -2.76
C ILE A 136 26.47 -9.63 -3.88
N SER A 137 25.15 -9.68 -3.75
CA SER A 137 24.22 -9.08 -4.70
C SER A 137 23.53 -7.89 -4.06
N VAL A 138 23.74 -6.68 -4.62
CA VAL A 138 22.93 -5.51 -4.25
C VAL A 138 21.63 -5.56 -5.04
N VAL A 139 20.50 -5.54 -4.35
CA VAL A 139 19.22 -5.85 -4.95
C VAL A 139 18.18 -4.75 -4.72
N GLU A 140 17.39 -4.46 -5.75
CA GLU A 140 16.23 -3.57 -5.68
C GLU A 140 15.18 -3.98 -6.70
N GLY A 141 13.91 -3.78 -6.37
CA GLY A 141 12.81 -3.85 -7.31
C GLY A 141 11.98 -2.57 -7.20
N SER A 142 12.32 -1.58 -8.01
CA SER A 142 11.60 -0.31 -8.00
C SER A 142 10.13 -0.47 -8.42
N GLY A 143 9.26 0.34 -7.85
CA GLY A 143 7.86 0.47 -8.28
C GLY A 143 7.69 1.42 -9.47
N GLU A 144 8.75 2.10 -9.90
CA GLU A 144 8.66 3.15 -10.93
C GLU A 144 9.56 2.91 -12.14
N TRP A 145 10.77 2.40 -11.97
CA TRP A 145 11.74 2.26 -13.06
C TRP A 145 12.21 0.81 -13.25
N ILE A 146 12.72 0.54 -14.45
CA ILE A 146 13.41 -0.69 -14.83
C ILE A 146 14.62 -0.35 -15.68
N ALA A 147 15.73 -1.04 -15.50
CA ALA A 147 16.94 -0.80 -16.26
C ALA A 147 16.75 -1.13 -17.77
N PRO A 148 17.31 -0.34 -18.70
CA PRO A 148 17.08 -0.50 -20.13
C PRO A 148 17.73 -1.74 -20.74
N ASP A 149 18.66 -2.37 -20.02
CA ASP A 149 19.40 -3.57 -20.45
C ASP A 149 18.67 -4.88 -20.16
N VAL A 150 17.39 -4.82 -19.79
CA VAL A 150 16.55 -5.99 -19.54
C VAL A 150 15.85 -6.43 -20.83
N PRO A 151 16.31 -7.51 -21.48
CA PRO A 151 15.75 -7.93 -22.76
C PRO A 151 14.39 -8.60 -22.64
N GLY A 152 13.43 -8.20 -23.48
CA GLY A 152 12.16 -8.92 -23.69
C GLY A 152 11.15 -8.82 -22.56
N ALA A 153 11.37 -7.97 -21.56
CA ALA A 153 10.41 -7.74 -20.50
C ALA A 153 9.25 -6.85 -20.99
N ASP A 154 8.03 -7.20 -20.61
CA ASP A 154 6.90 -6.28 -20.71
C ASP A 154 7.06 -5.20 -19.65
N THR A 155 7.46 -4.01 -20.08
CA THR A 155 7.75 -2.85 -19.24
C THR A 155 6.62 -1.82 -19.24
N THR A 156 5.44 -2.19 -19.71
CA THR A 156 4.28 -1.29 -19.75
C THR A 156 4.03 -0.67 -18.37
N GLY A 157 4.05 0.65 -18.31
CA GLY A 157 3.88 1.43 -17.07
C GLY A 157 5.18 1.68 -16.28
N ALA A 158 6.31 1.04 -16.63
CA ALA A 158 7.61 1.34 -16.04
C ALA A 158 8.31 2.48 -16.78
N GLN A 159 9.09 3.27 -16.06
CA GLN A 159 10.07 4.18 -16.64
C GLN A 159 11.34 3.39 -17.00
N VAL A 160 11.66 3.29 -18.28
CA VAL A 160 12.83 2.53 -18.74
C VAL A 160 14.07 3.43 -18.67
N GLU A 161 14.66 3.50 -17.48
CA GLU A 161 15.86 4.28 -17.18
C GLU A 161 16.76 3.55 -16.18
N ASP A 162 18.05 3.84 -16.19
CA ASP A 162 19.02 3.16 -15.32
C ASP A 162 19.08 3.81 -13.92
N GLY A 163 18.19 3.39 -13.03
CA GLY A 163 18.17 3.82 -11.64
C GLY A 163 19.45 3.44 -10.87
N TRP A 164 20.14 2.37 -11.27
CA TRP A 164 21.42 2.00 -10.69
C TRP A 164 22.49 3.05 -11.00
N ALA A 165 22.52 3.54 -12.26
CA ALA A 165 23.46 4.58 -12.67
C ALA A 165 23.15 5.91 -11.99
N GLU A 166 21.86 6.33 -11.97
CA GLU A 166 21.46 7.61 -11.38
C GLU A 166 21.74 7.66 -9.87
N ALA A 167 21.50 6.57 -9.15
CA ALA A 167 21.79 6.46 -7.73
C ALA A 167 23.27 6.11 -7.41
N GLY A 168 24.14 6.03 -8.43
CA GLY A 168 25.59 5.84 -8.28
C GLY A 168 26.06 4.38 -8.07
N TYR A 169 25.17 3.41 -8.11
CA TYR A 169 25.50 2.02 -7.78
C TYR A 169 26.33 1.31 -8.86
N ARG A 170 26.22 1.70 -10.14
CA ARG A 170 27.04 1.12 -11.22
C ARG A 170 28.53 1.31 -10.96
N ALA A 171 28.93 2.39 -10.29
CA ALA A 171 30.32 2.66 -9.96
C ALA A 171 30.92 1.65 -8.97
N LEU A 172 30.11 1.01 -8.11
CA LEU A 172 30.57 -0.01 -7.17
C LEU A 172 31.23 -1.22 -7.88
N LEU A 173 30.75 -1.56 -9.10
CA LEU A 173 31.28 -2.70 -9.85
C LEU A 173 32.70 -2.53 -10.35
N THR A 174 33.21 -1.30 -10.36
CA THR A 174 34.56 -0.95 -10.81
C THR A 174 35.36 -0.20 -9.74
N ASP A 175 34.85 -0.15 -8.53
CA ASP A 175 35.50 0.54 -7.42
C ASP A 175 36.74 -0.24 -6.96
N PRO A 176 37.95 0.39 -6.98
CA PRO A 176 39.17 -0.27 -6.57
C PRO A 176 39.17 -0.78 -5.12
N GLU A 177 38.39 -0.17 -4.23
CA GLU A 177 38.29 -0.61 -2.83
C GLU A 177 37.43 -1.86 -2.65
N LEU A 178 36.66 -2.25 -3.68
CA LEU A 178 35.87 -3.48 -3.74
C LEU A 178 36.49 -4.53 -4.65
N GLU A 179 37.73 -4.30 -5.14
CA GLU A 179 38.44 -5.28 -5.94
C GLU A 179 38.58 -6.62 -5.21
N GLY A 180 38.25 -7.72 -5.88
CA GLY A 180 38.28 -9.07 -5.32
C GLY A 180 36.95 -9.51 -4.68
N ILE A 181 35.99 -8.63 -4.46
CA ILE A 181 34.64 -8.98 -3.98
C ILE A 181 33.80 -9.42 -5.18
N ARG A 182 33.16 -10.59 -5.08
CA ARG A 182 32.21 -11.05 -6.10
C ARG A 182 30.89 -10.26 -5.98
N LEU A 183 30.83 -9.10 -6.63
CA LEU A 183 29.73 -8.14 -6.53
C LEU A 183 28.91 -8.08 -7.81
N ASP A 184 27.58 -8.04 -7.69
CA ASP A 184 26.66 -7.74 -8.78
C ASP A 184 25.45 -6.91 -8.32
N LEU A 185 24.71 -6.37 -9.30
CA LEU A 185 23.46 -5.64 -9.11
C LEU A 185 22.33 -6.47 -9.71
N VAL A 186 21.28 -6.72 -8.95
CA VAL A 186 20.14 -7.53 -9.37
C VAL A 186 18.85 -6.71 -9.32
N ASP A 187 18.21 -6.55 -10.47
CA ASP A 187 16.85 -5.97 -10.52
C ASP A 187 15.83 -7.06 -10.18
N LEU A 188 15.23 -6.96 -9.00
CA LEU A 188 14.24 -7.90 -8.50
C LEU A 188 12.94 -7.92 -9.32
N ASN A 189 12.71 -6.89 -10.15
CA ASN A 189 11.52 -6.86 -11.01
C ASN A 189 11.56 -7.90 -12.11
N VAL A 190 12.76 -8.34 -12.49
CA VAL A 190 13.01 -9.28 -13.60
C VAL A 190 13.69 -10.57 -13.15
N ASP A 191 14.03 -10.68 -11.87
CA ASP A 191 14.53 -11.93 -11.30
C ASP A 191 13.46 -13.02 -11.37
N GLU A 192 13.90 -14.28 -11.43
CA GLU A 192 12.98 -15.42 -11.41
C GLU A 192 12.10 -15.36 -10.16
N ALA A 193 10.81 -15.22 -10.35
CA ALA A 193 9.87 -15.07 -9.25
C ALA A 193 9.16 -16.39 -8.95
N VAL A 194 9.07 -16.74 -7.67
CA VAL A 194 8.42 -17.94 -7.16
C VAL A 194 7.26 -17.56 -6.27
N LEU A 195 6.10 -18.16 -6.50
CA LEU A 195 4.94 -17.98 -5.61
C LEU A 195 5.24 -18.65 -4.27
N THR A 196 5.31 -17.85 -3.22
CA THR A 196 5.78 -18.29 -1.90
C THR A 196 4.72 -18.00 -0.85
N THR A 197 4.42 -18.98 0.00
CA THR A 197 3.47 -18.84 1.11
C THR A 197 4.13 -18.07 2.25
N VAL A 198 3.41 -17.10 2.82
CA VAL A 198 3.84 -16.37 4.01
C VAL A 198 3.98 -17.36 5.17
N PRO A 199 5.13 -17.39 5.86
CA PRO A 199 5.32 -18.29 6.99
C PRO A 199 4.40 -17.93 8.17
N ASP A 200 4.01 -18.95 8.93
CA ASP A 200 3.18 -18.87 10.13
C ASP A 200 1.79 -18.25 9.86
N GLN A 201 1.63 -16.95 10.06
CA GLN A 201 0.37 -16.24 9.92
C GLN A 201 0.49 -15.17 8.83
N TRP A 202 -0.38 -15.20 7.83
CA TRP A 202 -0.50 -14.14 6.85
C TRP A 202 -1.60 -13.14 7.23
N HIS A 203 -1.49 -11.91 6.73
CA HIS A 203 -2.38 -10.80 7.04
C HIS A 203 -3.07 -10.24 5.80
N ALA A 204 -2.31 -9.81 4.80
CA ALA A 204 -2.85 -9.28 3.55
C ALA A 204 -3.12 -10.37 2.52
N ARG A 205 -2.19 -11.32 2.36
CA ARG A 205 -2.31 -12.44 1.42
C ARG A 205 -1.54 -13.67 1.90
N GLU A 206 -2.10 -14.84 1.64
CA GLU A 206 -1.44 -16.12 1.92
C GLU A 206 -0.16 -16.31 1.11
N GLN A 207 -0.12 -15.83 -0.14
CA GLN A 207 0.99 -16.05 -1.05
C GLN A 207 1.38 -14.79 -1.81
N PHE A 208 2.69 -14.60 -1.97
CA PHE A 208 3.27 -13.56 -2.82
C PHE A 208 4.28 -14.14 -3.79
N TRP A 209 4.41 -13.51 -4.95
CA TRP A 209 5.54 -13.74 -5.84
C TRP A 209 6.78 -13.09 -5.23
N VAL A 210 7.81 -13.90 -4.96
CA VAL A 210 9.07 -13.48 -4.36
C VAL A 210 10.20 -13.76 -5.32
N PRO A 211 11.14 -12.82 -5.57
CA PRO A 211 12.30 -13.03 -6.39
C PRO A 211 13.19 -14.16 -5.82
N ARG A 212 13.75 -14.97 -6.69
CA ARG A 212 14.60 -16.07 -6.29
C ARG A 212 15.81 -15.62 -5.48
N THR A 213 16.41 -14.49 -5.84
CA THR A 213 17.53 -13.91 -5.08
C THR A 213 17.18 -13.68 -3.62
N VAL A 214 15.98 -13.16 -3.33
CA VAL A 214 15.51 -12.92 -1.94
C VAL A 214 15.25 -14.22 -1.21
N ARG A 215 14.67 -15.22 -1.90
CA ARG A 215 14.29 -16.49 -1.30
C ARG A 215 15.48 -17.41 -1.04
N ASP A 216 16.46 -17.44 -1.95
CA ASP A 216 17.51 -18.44 -1.99
C ASP A 216 18.87 -17.94 -1.46
N CYS A 217 19.03 -16.65 -1.14
CA CYS A 217 20.27 -16.18 -0.52
C CYS A 217 20.43 -16.73 0.91
N ASP A 218 21.67 -16.93 1.34
CA ASP A 218 21.97 -17.41 2.69
C ASP A 218 21.75 -16.34 3.77
N ALA A 219 21.87 -15.06 3.39
CA ALA A 219 21.62 -13.93 4.28
C ALA A 219 21.13 -12.72 3.48
N LEU A 220 20.08 -12.07 3.98
CA LEU A 220 19.54 -10.82 3.45
C LEU A 220 19.83 -9.67 4.43
N ILE A 221 20.61 -8.69 4.00
CA ILE A 221 20.86 -7.45 4.73
C ILE A 221 19.95 -6.37 4.16
N ASN A 222 19.19 -5.70 5.02
CA ASN A 222 18.28 -4.63 4.64
C ASN A 222 18.94 -3.25 4.84
N VAL A 223 18.99 -2.42 3.79
CA VAL A 223 19.62 -1.07 3.86
C VAL A 223 18.65 0.00 3.36
N PRO A 224 17.63 0.35 4.16
CA PRO A 224 16.60 1.34 3.82
C PRO A 224 17.05 2.77 4.15
N VAL A 225 16.20 3.74 3.75
CA VAL A 225 16.29 5.16 4.15
C VAL A 225 15.17 5.51 5.13
N MET A 226 15.48 6.32 6.15
CA MET A 226 14.53 6.78 7.14
C MET A 226 13.71 7.98 6.61
N LYS A 227 12.36 7.85 6.52
CA LYS A 227 11.48 8.89 5.94
C LYS A 227 10.12 8.92 6.62
N ILE A 228 9.47 10.08 6.59
CA ILE A 228 8.02 10.19 6.74
C ILE A 228 7.35 9.81 5.42
N THR A 229 6.14 9.29 5.46
CA THR A 229 5.33 9.00 4.26
C THR A 229 3.84 9.16 4.55
N GLN A 230 3.08 9.56 3.55
CA GLN A 230 1.62 9.60 3.63
C GLN A 230 1.00 8.20 3.71
N ASP A 231 1.65 7.19 3.16
CA ASP A 231 1.03 5.88 2.96
C ASP A 231 0.78 5.13 4.29
N VAL A 232 1.78 5.08 5.19
CA VAL A 232 1.72 4.40 6.51
C VAL A 232 2.43 5.21 7.60
N GLY A 233 2.49 6.52 7.44
CA GLY A 233 3.09 7.46 8.40
C GLY A 233 4.62 7.51 8.38
N MET A 234 5.30 6.38 8.33
CA MET A 234 6.77 6.32 8.24
C MET A 234 7.25 5.17 7.36
N THR A 235 8.49 5.25 6.92
CA THR A 235 9.20 4.15 6.27
C THR A 235 10.65 4.15 6.74
N ALA A 236 11.10 3.00 7.19
CA ALA A 236 12.49 2.72 7.44
C ALA A 236 12.77 1.24 7.12
N ALA A 237 12.79 0.33 8.09
CA ALA A 237 13.24 -1.04 7.91
C ALA A 237 12.25 -1.92 7.13
N MET A 238 11.07 -2.23 7.70
CA MET A 238 10.14 -3.21 7.15
C MET A 238 9.52 -2.78 5.82
N LYS A 239 9.11 -1.51 5.69
CA LYS A 239 8.48 -1.02 4.46
C LYS A 239 9.39 -1.10 3.21
N ASN A 240 10.70 -1.27 3.38
CA ASN A 240 11.62 -1.46 2.26
C ASN A 240 11.31 -2.75 1.46
N PHE A 241 10.61 -3.71 2.07
CA PHE A 241 10.29 -4.98 1.43
C PHE A 241 9.10 -4.92 0.46
N ILE A 242 8.37 -3.81 0.36
CA ILE A 242 7.51 -3.56 -0.80
C ILE A 242 8.32 -3.67 -2.12
N GLY A 243 9.61 -3.33 -2.08
CA GLY A 243 10.53 -3.46 -3.20
C GLY A 243 10.82 -4.89 -3.64
N ILE A 244 10.56 -5.93 -2.84
CA ILE A 244 10.79 -7.32 -3.26
C ILE A 244 9.65 -7.88 -4.13
N ALA A 245 8.51 -7.23 -4.21
CA ALA A 245 7.43 -7.66 -5.10
C ALA A 245 7.83 -7.37 -6.57
N PRO A 246 7.94 -8.38 -7.48
CA PRO A 246 8.45 -8.15 -8.83
C PRO A 246 7.46 -7.43 -9.73
N GLY A 247 7.89 -6.34 -10.37
CA GLY A 247 7.05 -5.57 -11.31
C GLY A 247 6.51 -6.40 -12.48
N LEU A 248 7.27 -7.40 -12.96
CA LEU A 248 6.78 -8.33 -14.00
C LEU A 248 5.60 -9.21 -13.53
N LYS A 249 5.36 -9.33 -12.24
CA LYS A 249 4.21 -10.04 -11.66
C LYS A 249 3.10 -9.08 -11.24
N TYR A 250 3.47 -7.92 -10.68
CA TYR A 250 2.54 -6.99 -10.03
C TYR A 250 2.28 -5.70 -10.83
N GLY A 251 2.90 -5.54 -12.00
CA GLY A 251 2.73 -4.34 -12.83
C GLY A 251 3.55 -3.13 -12.35
N TRP A 252 3.37 -2.01 -13.03
CA TRP A 252 3.92 -0.70 -12.65
C TRP A 252 2.83 0.37 -12.72
N PRO A 253 2.65 1.15 -11.65
CA PRO A 253 3.15 0.87 -10.30
C PRO A 253 2.64 -0.49 -9.81
N LYS A 254 3.36 -1.12 -8.89
CA LYS A 254 3.13 -2.53 -8.49
C LYS A 254 1.72 -2.85 -7.97
N MET A 255 0.94 -1.84 -7.60
CA MET A 255 -0.46 -1.98 -7.16
C MET A 255 -1.45 -2.24 -8.32
N ARG A 256 -1.06 -2.06 -9.58
CA ARG A 256 -1.99 -2.15 -10.73
C ARG A 256 -2.28 -3.56 -11.21
N GLY A 257 -1.46 -4.53 -10.85
CA GLY A 257 -1.56 -5.88 -11.39
C GLY A 257 -1.15 -5.99 -12.85
N ARG A 258 -1.26 -7.21 -13.39
CA ARG A 258 -0.96 -7.52 -14.79
C ARG A 258 -2.01 -8.44 -15.41
N PRO A 259 -2.52 -8.13 -16.60
CA PRO A 259 -3.44 -9.00 -17.33
C PRO A 259 -2.87 -10.42 -17.48
N GLY A 260 -3.65 -11.44 -17.11
CA GLY A 260 -3.25 -12.85 -17.20
C GLY A 260 -2.26 -13.34 -16.13
N VAL A 261 -1.79 -12.44 -15.24
CA VAL A 261 -0.87 -12.80 -14.14
C VAL A 261 -1.56 -12.66 -12.79
N GLY A 262 -2.29 -11.61 -12.58
CA GLY A 262 -3.04 -11.38 -11.34
C GLY A 262 -3.11 -9.91 -10.95
N PRO A 263 -3.76 -9.61 -9.82
CA PRO A 263 -3.87 -8.27 -9.27
C PRO A 263 -2.50 -7.78 -8.80
N GLY A 264 -2.38 -6.47 -8.55
CA GLY A 264 -1.23 -5.85 -7.91
C GLY A 264 -0.99 -6.35 -6.49
N ILE A 265 0.03 -5.84 -5.84
CA ILE A 265 0.17 -6.04 -4.39
C ILE A 265 -0.93 -5.27 -3.67
N PRO A 266 -1.47 -5.77 -2.55
CA PRO A 266 -2.34 -4.99 -1.69
C PRO A 266 -1.58 -3.76 -1.19
N HIS A 267 -2.01 -2.56 -1.58
CA HIS A 267 -1.27 -1.32 -1.31
C HIS A 267 -2.20 -0.13 -1.01
N THR A 268 -3.44 -0.41 -0.65
CA THR A 268 -4.32 0.64 -0.13
C THR A 268 -3.99 0.94 1.33
N PRO A 269 -4.30 2.13 1.83
CA PRO A 269 -4.06 2.46 3.24
C PRO A 269 -4.65 1.46 4.24
N GLN A 270 -5.70 0.75 3.86
CA GLN A 270 -6.40 -0.20 4.72
C GLN A 270 -5.69 -1.54 4.90
N ILE A 271 -4.73 -1.87 4.03
CA ILE A 271 -4.09 -3.20 3.99
C ILE A 271 -2.57 -3.12 3.78
N LEU A 272 -2.04 -1.92 3.64
CA LEU A 272 -0.60 -1.75 3.36
C LEU A 272 0.27 -2.16 4.54
N ASP A 273 -0.18 -1.92 5.76
CA ASP A 273 0.55 -2.30 6.97
C ASP A 273 0.69 -3.82 7.06
N GLU A 274 -0.37 -4.56 6.81
CA GLU A 274 -0.40 -6.02 6.75
C GLU A 274 0.49 -6.55 5.62
N THR A 275 0.44 -5.91 4.45
CA THR A 275 1.31 -6.27 3.31
C THR A 275 2.79 -6.08 3.65
N ILE A 276 3.14 -5.04 4.40
CA ILE A 276 4.51 -4.81 4.87
C ILE A 276 4.96 -5.94 5.81
N VAL A 277 4.09 -6.37 6.72
CA VAL A 277 4.39 -7.47 7.65
C VAL A 277 4.58 -8.78 6.90
N ASP A 278 3.67 -9.13 5.98
CA ASP A 278 3.75 -10.35 5.17
C ASP A 278 5.03 -10.40 4.33
N LEU A 279 5.35 -9.30 3.62
CA LEU A 279 6.56 -9.24 2.81
C LEU A 279 7.84 -9.23 3.67
N THR A 280 7.80 -8.69 4.89
CA THR A 280 8.91 -8.76 5.84
C THR A 280 9.14 -10.20 6.31
N ALA A 281 8.07 -10.93 6.62
CA ALA A 281 8.13 -12.34 7.00
C ALA A 281 8.74 -13.21 5.87
N LEU A 282 8.36 -12.93 4.61
CA LEU A 282 8.91 -13.60 3.43
C LEU A 282 10.39 -13.25 3.17
N ALA A 283 10.79 -12.02 3.41
CA ALA A 283 12.16 -11.55 3.22
C ALA A 283 13.11 -12.06 4.32
N ALA A 284 12.61 -12.20 5.55
CA ALA A 284 13.33 -12.67 6.73
C ALA A 284 14.77 -12.11 6.86
N PRO A 285 14.96 -10.78 6.90
CA PRO A 285 16.30 -10.20 6.91
C PRO A 285 17.04 -10.54 8.20
N VAL A 286 18.34 -10.84 8.07
CA VAL A 286 19.18 -11.18 9.22
C VAL A 286 19.70 -9.94 9.94
N PHE A 287 19.79 -8.81 9.23
CA PHE A 287 20.29 -7.55 9.78
C PHE A 287 19.76 -6.35 8.99
N THR A 288 19.56 -5.24 9.67
CA THR A 288 19.12 -3.98 9.05
C THR A 288 20.12 -2.86 9.38
N VAL A 289 20.44 -2.05 8.36
CA VAL A 289 21.29 -0.85 8.47
C VAL A 289 20.53 0.32 7.84
N VAL A 290 19.92 1.16 8.66
CA VAL A 290 19.12 2.30 8.19
C VAL A 290 20.02 3.48 7.88
N ASP A 291 19.96 3.94 6.64
CA ASP A 291 20.53 5.21 6.22
C ASP A 291 19.67 6.38 6.74
N ALA A 292 20.18 7.12 7.67
CA ALA A 292 19.68 8.40 8.13
C ALA A 292 20.78 9.49 8.02
N VAL A 293 21.70 9.34 7.06
CA VAL A 293 22.66 10.41 6.72
C VAL A 293 21.85 11.61 6.24
N VAL A 294 20.98 11.38 5.27
CA VAL A 294 19.92 12.33 4.88
C VAL A 294 18.60 11.60 4.92
N ALA A 295 17.74 11.97 5.85
CA ALA A 295 16.38 11.47 6.00
C ALA A 295 15.37 12.38 5.28
N MET A 296 14.06 12.02 5.29
CA MET A 296 13.01 12.85 4.68
C MET A 296 11.88 13.12 5.68
N GLU A 297 11.46 14.36 5.77
CA GLU A 297 10.24 14.74 6.50
C GLU A 297 9.15 15.24 5.53
N LYS A 298 7.91 15.38 5.97
CA LYS A 298 6.67 15.70 5.24
C LYS A 298 6.21 14.60 4.30
N ASP A 299 7.05 14.03 3.47
CA ASP A 299 6.78 12.83 2.67
C ASP A 299 8.10 12.14 2.25
N LYS A 300 7.96 10.96 1.65
CA LYS A 300 9.06 10.07 1.25
C LYS A 300 9.88 10.57 0.06
N THR A 301 9.36 11.54 -0.71
CA THR A 301 10.04 12.11 -1.87
C THR A 301 9.76 13.61 -2.01
N ASP A 302 10.71 14.35 -2.58
CA ASP A 302 10.55 15.77 -2.90
C ASP A 302 9.39 16.03 -3.87
N ARG A 303 9.15 15.12 -4.80
CA ARG A 303 8.03 15.16 -5.74
C ARG A 303 6.66 15.22 -5.03
N ARG A 304 6.55 14.58 -3.87
CA ARG A 304 5.35 14.57 -3.01
C ARG A 304 5.38 15.63 -1.91
N GLY A 305 6.29 16.58 -1.99
CA GLY A 305 6.44 17.64 -1.00
C GLY A 305 7.36 17.29 0.17
N GLY A 306 8.05 16.16 0.11
CA GLY A 306 9.07 15.78 1.10
C GLY A 306 10.23 16.75 1.14
N VAL A 307 10.82 16.92 2.31
CA VAL A 307 11.96 17.81 2.56
C VAL A 307 13.11 17.01 3.15
N PRO A 308 14.33 17.07 2.55
CA PRO A 308 15.50 16.40 3.09
C PRO A 308 15.90 16.95 4.47
N VAL A 309 16.24 16.04 5.37
CA VAL A 309 16.71 16.34 6.73
C VAL A 309 18.05 15.66 6.94
N ARG A 310 19.11 16.46 7.01
CA ARG A 310 20.42 15.91 7.33
C ARG A 310 20.46 15.53 8.80
N MET A 311 20.72 14.27 9.08
CA MET A 311 20.89 13.72 10.42
C MET A 311 22.28 13.11 10.64
N ASN A 312 23.00 12.84 9.58
CA ASN A 312 24.33 12.23 9.61
C ASN A 312 24.43 11.02 10.54
N THR A 313 23.36 10.21 10.58
CA THR A 313 23.17 9.12 11.54
C THR A 313 22.98 7.81 10.79
N VAL A 314 23.51 6.71 11.34
CA VAL A 314 23.21 5.34 10.91
C VAL A 314 22.67 4.57 12.11
N ILE A 315 21.61 3.79 11.86
CA ILE A 315 20.96 2.94 12.85
C ILE A 315 21.07 1.49 12.39
N ALA A 316 21.45 0.56 13.26
CA ALA A 316 21.65 -0.82 12.83
C ALA A 316 21.26 -1.84 13.92
N GLY A 317 20.75 -3.00 13.50
CA GLY A 317 20.40 -4.08 14.39
C GLY A 317 19.84 -5.31 13.67
N ALA A 318 19.81 -6.44 14.37
CA ALA A 318 19.28 -7.70 13.84
C ALA A 318 17.75 -7.82 13.97
N ASP A 319 17.16 -7.18 14.98
CA ASP A 319 15.71 -7.13 15.19
C ASP A 319 15.13 -5.96 14.39
N ILE A 320 14.45 -6.29 13.28
CA ILE A 320 13.90 -5.30 12.34
C ILE A 320 12.81 -4.43 12.98
N VAL A 321 11.99 -5.00 13.86
CA VAL A 321 10.92 -4.27 14.57
C VAL A 321 11.54 -3.28 15.56
N ALA A 322 12.59 -3.70 16.29
CA ALA A 322 13.30 -2.82 17.20
C ALA A 322 13.99 -1.66 16.47
N VAL A 323 14.51 -1.92 15.26
CA VAL A 323 15.09 -0.89 14.40
C VAL A 323 14.02 0.11 13.96
N ASP A 324 12.86 -0.33 13.46
CA ASP A 324 11.76 0.56 13.07
C ASP A 324 11.22 1.36 14.27
N ALA A 325 10.99 0.71 15.40
CA ALA A 325 10.56 1.38 16.63
C ALA A 325 11.57 2.44 17.12
N THR A 326 12.86 2.18 16.95
CA THR A 326 13.93 3.12 17.28
C THR A 326 13.94 4.29 16.28
N CYS A 327 13.77 4.03 14.99
CA CYS A 327 13.66 5.07 13.97
C CYS A 327 12.44 5.96 14.21
N ALA A 328 11.29 5.39 14.58
CA ALA A 328 10.10 6.16 14.96
C ALA A 328 10.43 7.15 16.09
N ARG A 329 11.04 6.66 17.17
CA ARG A 329 11.45 7.52 18.31
C ARG A 329 12.46 8.59 17.92
N LEU A 330 13.42 8.28 17.04
CA LEU A 330 14.37 9.27 16.51
C LEU A 330 13.68 10.36 15.71
N MET A 331 12.61 10.05 15.00
CA MET A 331 11.75 11.00 14.29
C MET A 331 10.78 11.75 15.21
N GLY A 332 10.81 11.48 16.53
CA GLY A 332 9.89 12.09 17.51
C GLY A 332 8.47 11.51 17.46
N LEU A 333 8.33 10.32 16.93
CA LEU A 333 7.07 9.60 16.79
C LEU A 333 6.90 8.53 17.88
N ASN A 334 5.66 8.12 18.16
CA ASN A 334 5.42 6.96 19.01
C ASN A 334 5.27 5.70 18.14
N PRO A 335 6.09 4.66 18.31
CA PRO A 335 6.00 3.43 17.52
C PRO A 335 4.61 2.77 17.55
N GLU A 336 3.85 2.94 18.63
CA GLU A 336 2.50 2.39 18.76
C GLU A 336 1.46 3.06 17.85
N ASP A 337 1.81 4.17 17.20
CA ASP A 337 0.95 4.80 16.18
C ASP A 337 1.02 4.10 14.82
N TYR A 338 1.92 3.12 14.65
CA TYR A 338 2.19 2.50 13.35
C TYR A 338 1.82 1.02 13.39
N GLU A 339 0.80 0.67 12.60
CA GLU A 339 0.21 -0.67 12.60
C GLU A 339 1.19 -1.75 12.22
N PHE A 340 1.98 -1.56 11.17
CA PHE A 340 2.98 -2.55 10.78
C PHE A 340 4.03 -2.84 11.88
N ILE A 341 4.34 -1.85 12.75
CA ILE A 341 5.25 -2.06 13.89
C ILE A 341 4.54 -2.84 14.99
N THR A 342 3.31 -2.44 15.36
CA THR A 342 2.55 -3.09 16.42
C THR A 342 2.15 -4.51 16.04
N LEU A 343 1.72 -4.72 14.80
CA LEU A 343 1.35 -6.04 14.28
C LEU A 343 2.55 -6.99 14.25
N ALA A 344 3.68 -6.56 13.68
CA ALA A 344 4.91 -7.36 13.66
C ALA A 344 5.43 -7.70 15.06
N ALA A 345 5.33 -6.75 16.01
CA ALA A 345 5.71 -7.00 17.40
C ALA A 345 4.77 -8.00 18.08
N HIS A 346 3.47 -7.90 17.80
CA HIS A 346 2.46 -8.83 18.32
C HIS A 346 2.66 -10.25 17.79
N GLU A 347 2.98 -10.41 16.51
CA GLU A 347 3.31 -11.69 15.89
C GLU A 347 4.66 -12.27 16.35
N GLY A 348 5.39 -11.56 17.20
CA GLY A 348 6.67 -12.02 17.73
C GLY A 348 7.86 -11.89 16.77
N MET A 349 7.72 -11.13 15.69
CA MET A 349 8.81 -10.88 14.73
C MET A 349 9.94 -10.04 15.33
N GLY A 350 9.67 -9.30 16.43
CA GLY A 350 10.66 -8.49 17.13
C GLY A 350 10.09 -7.74 18.33
N ARG A 351 10.84 -6.74 18.81
CA ARG A 351 10.52 -5.96 20.02
C ARG A 351 10.30 -4.50 19.69
N MET A 352 9.21 -3.91 20.19
CA MET A 352 8.92 -2.51 19.94
C MET A 352 9.04 -1.58 21.14
N TYR A 353 8.91 -2.12 22.36
CA TYR A 353 8.90 -1.30 23.57
C TYR A 353 10.31 -0.93 24.03
N GLU A 354 10.46 0.29 24.55
CA GLU A 354 11.77 0.85 24.92
C GLU A 354 12.49 0.01 25.99
N ASP A 355 11.76 -0.54 26.96
CA ASP A 355 12.29 -1.42 28.00
C ASP A 355 12.76 -2.80 27.50
N GLN A 356 12.44 -3.15 26.25
CA GLN A 356 12.84 -4.38 25.57
C GLN A 356 13.99 -4.17 24.58
N ILE A 357 14.43 -2.94 24.39
CA ILE A 357 15.47 -2.57 23.43
C ILE A 357 16.68 -1.96 24.14
N THR A 358 17.86 -2.55 23.95
CA THR A 358 19.12 -1.96 24.37
C THR A 358 19.67 -1.12 23.22
N VAL A 359 19.78 0.19 23.44
CA VAL A 359 20.41 1.11 22.49
C VAL A 359 21.88 1.30 22.87
N ASN A 360 22.77 0.96 21.95
CA ASN A 360 24.22 1.18 22.06
C ASN A 360 24.65 2.36 21.19
N GLY A 361 25.76 3.00 21.53
CA GLY A 361 26.27 4.21 20.90
C GLY A 361 25.64 5.45 21.51
N GLN A 362 24.98 6.29 20.70
CA GLN A 362 24.28 7.48 21.18
C GLN A 362 22.81 7.18 21.50
N SER A 363 22.28 7.81 22.52
CA SER A 363 20.89 7.56 22.94
C SER A 363 19.88 8.25 22.03
N VAL A 364 18.67 7.67 21.96
CA VAL A 364 17.54 8.30 21.25
C VAL A 364 17.30 9.73 21.78
N ALA A 365 17.34 9.92 23.10
CA ALA A 365 17.12 11.24 23.72
C ALA A 365 18.12 12.33 23.26
N GLN A 366 19.36 11.94 22.92
CA GLN A 366 20.36 12.87 22.39
C GLN A 366 20.15 13.23 20.92
N LEU A 367 19.54 12.34 20.14
CA LEU A 367 19.50 12.43 18.68
C LEU A 367 18.12 12.70 18.12
N ALA A 368 17.06 12.46 18.90
CA ALA A 368 15.68 12.60 18.43
C ALA A 368 15.39 14.03 17.97
N ARG A 369 14.73 14.09 16.82
CA ARG A 369 14.21 15.32 16.23
C ARG A 369 12.75 15.08 15.84
N ARG A 370 11.88 16.02 16.15
CA ARG A 370 10.48 15.94 15.74
C ARG A 370 10.36 16.24 14.24
N PHE A 371 10.06 15.20 13.45
CA PHE A 371 9.84 15.33 12.01
C PHE A 371 8.45 15.89 11.72
N VAL A 372 8.38 16.76 10.74
CA VAL A 372 7.12 17.28 10.23
C VAL A 372 6.40 16.19 9.44
N ARG A 373 5.15 15.94 9.77
CA ARG A 373 4.27 15.02 9.04
C ARG A 373 3.65 15.70 7.82
N PRO A 374 3.10 14.96 6.85
CA PRO A 374 2.21 15.52 5.86
C PRO A 374 0.98 16.12 6.58
N PRO A 375 0.32 17.14 5.99
CA PRO A 375 -0.94 17.62 6.54
C PRO A 375 -1.97 16.48 6.58
N PRO A 376 -2.89 16.49 7.56
CA PRO A 376 -4.03 15.58 7.54
C PRO A 376 -4.75 15.73 6.20
N GLY A 377 -5.14 14.64 5.60
CA GLY A 377 -5.88 14.65 4.35
C GLY A 377 -7.29 15.23 4.50
N ASP A 378 -7.91 15.49 3.39
CA ASP A 378 -9.23 16.09 3.23
C ASP A 378 -10.40 15.07 3.24
N GLY A 379 -10.21 13.87 3.82
CA GLY A 379 -11.16 12.77 3.76
C GLY A 379 -10.89 11.76 2.66
N SER A 380 -9.82 11.97 1.89
CA SER A 380 -9.33 11.01 0.93
C SER A 380 -8.38 9.99 1.59
N TRP A 381 -7.80 9.13 0.81
CA TRP A 381 -6.86 8.05 1.18
C TRP A 381 -5.83 8.37 2.28
N SER A 382 -5.55 9.65 2.52
CA SER A 382 -4.59 10.09 3.52
C SER A 382 -5.15 10.20 4.95
N GLU A 383 -6.45 10.03 5.16
CA GLU A 383 -7.05 10.12 6.50
C GLU A 383 -6.89 8.85 7.33
N MET A 384 -6.58 7.73 6.70
CA MET A 384 -6.54 6.45 7.38
C MET A 384 -5.10 6.07 7.69
N GLY A 385 -4.79 6.01 8.96
CA GLY A 385 -3.59 5.33 9.43
C GLY A 385 -2.41 6.19 9.86
N HIS A 386 -2.44 7.52 9.75
CA HIS A 386 -1.22 8.30 10.04
C HIS A 386 -1.28 9.16 11.27
N TYR A 387 -2.47 9.35 11.80
CA TYR A 387 -2.69 10.28 12.91
C TYR A 387 -3.55 9.61 13.97
N GLY A 388 -2.88 9.16 15.02
CA GLY A 388 -3.59 8.75 16.18
C GLY A 388 -4.41 7.48 16.03
N GLN A 389 -3.78 6.43 15.56
CA GLN A 389 -4.34 5.09 15.62
C GLN A 389 -4.79 4.77 17.03
N GLY A 390 -5.89 4.04 17.17
CA GLY A 390 -6.50 3.77 18.44
C GLY A 390 -5.78 2.73 19.29
N ASN A 391 -6.27 2.53 20.50
CA ASN A 391 -5.89 1.38 21.30
C ASN A 391 -6.45 0.10 20.67
N ARG A 392 -5.61 -0.88 20.44
CA ARG A 392 -5.96 -2.18 19.84
C ARG A 392 -6.05 -3.33 20.82
N THR A 393 -5.76 -3.10 22.10
CA THR A 393 -5.67 -4.14 23.10
C THR A 393 -6.80 -4.00 24.10
N TRP A 394 -7.68 -4.99 24.19
CA TRP A 394 -8.90 -4.92 24.99
C TRP A 394 -9.24 -6.23 25.73
N LEU A 395 -9.92 -6.10 26.87
CA LEU A 395 -10.81 -7.12 27.40
C LEU A 395 -12.23 -6.73 27.02
N LEU A 396 -13.02 -7.64 26.47
CA LEU A 396 -14.37 -7.37 25.97
C LEU A 396 -15.41 -8.20 26.73
N ARG A 397 -16.58 -7.58 26.99
CA ARG A 397 -17.72 -8.24 27.63
C ARG A 397 -19.02 -7.82 26.98
N ARG A 398 -19.80 -8.78 26.50
CA ARG A 398 -21.16 -8.53 26.06
C ARG A 398 -22.06 -8.34 27.28
N LEU A 399 -22.78 -7.22 27.34
CA LEU A 399 -23.71 -6.88 28.40
C LEU A 399 -25.06 -7.59 28.19
N ALA A 400 -25.74 -7.93 29.28
CA ALA A 400 -27.10 -8.47 29.23
C ALA A 400 -28.11 -7.39 28.81
N PRO A 401 -29.25 -7.74 28.22
CA PRO A 401 -30.28 -6.76 27.89
C PRO A 401 -30.66 -5.89 29.07
N GLY A 402 -30.52 -4.57 28.93
CA GLY A 402 -30.79 -3.59 30.02
C GLY A 402 -29.63 -3.38 30.98
N GLU A 403 -28.55 -4.14 30.89
CA GLU A 403 -27.31 -3.91 31.63
C GLU A 403 -26.53 -2.74 31.05
N THR A 404 -25.84 -2.00 31.93
CA THR A 404 -24.88 -0.95 31.57
C THR A 404 -23.51 -1.29 32.11
N ALA A 405 -22.46 -0.75 31.49
CA ALA A 405 -21.09 -0.92 31.96
C ALA A 405 -20.94 -0.37 33.38
N ASP A 406 -20.20 -1.10 34.24
CA ASP A 406 -19.84 -0.64 35.58
C ASP A 406 -18.56 0.21 35.51
N PRO A 407 -18.62 1.54 35.74
CA PRO A 407 -17.44 2.40 35.68
C PRO A 407 -16.34 2.02 36.70
N GLN A 408 -16.66 1.25 37.70
CA GLN A 408 -15.71 0.77 38.73
C GLN A 408 -15.18 -0.64 38.45
N ALA A 409 -15.54 -1.23 37.32
CA ALA A 409 -15.13 -2.57 36.98
C ALA A 409 -13.59 -2.74 37.03
N LYS A 410 -13.17 -3.89 37.55
CA LYS A 410 -11.78 -4.36 37.59
C LYS A 410 -11.76 -5.77 37.01
N PRO A 411 -11.89 -5.88 35.68
CA PRO A 411 -12.06 -7.16 35.05
C PRO A 411 -10.83 -8.05 35.21
N ARG A 412 -11.08 -9.36 35.24
CA ARG A 412 -10.07 -10.39 35.17
C ARG A 412 -10.24 -11.16 33.86
N PRO A 413 -9.17 -11.40 33.12
CA PRO A 413 -9.23 -12.14 31.86
C PRO A 413 -9.94 -13.48 32.01
N GLY A 414 -10.89 -13.78 31.12
CA GLY A 414 -11.65 -15.03 31.12
C GLY A 414 -12.63 -15.23 32.26
N GLN A 415 -12.92 -14.21 33.06
CA GLN A 415 -13.81 -14.33 34.24
C GLN A 415 -14.99 -13.37 34.14
N GLU A 416 -16.10 -13.72 34.76
CA GLU A 416 -17.30 -12.87 34.86
C GLU A 416 -17.85 -12.37 33.55
N GLY A 417 -17.68 -13.17 32.48
CA GLY A 417 -18.12 -12.83 31.12
C GLY A 417 -17.14 -11.95 30.32
N TRP A 418 -16.00 -11.56 30.89
CA TRP A 418 -14.95 -10.90 30.18
C TRP A 418 -14.13 -11.88 29.35
N SER A 419 -13.68 -11.42 28.17
CA SER A 419 -12.82 -12.19 27.30
C SER A 419 -11.42 -12.42 27.87
N GLU A 420 -10.68 -13.37 27.32
CA GLU A 420 -9.22 -13.32 27.38
C GLU A 420 -8.74 -12.02 26.69
N PRO A 421 -7.48 -11.59 26.90
CA PRO A 421 -6.92 -10.45 26.20
C PRO A 421 -7.05 -10.57 24.70
N VAL A 422 -7.51 -9.52 24.04
CA VAL A 422 -7.76 -9.45 22.62
C VAL A 422 -6.92 -8.33 22.03
N TYR A 423 -6.19 -8.63 20.96
CA TYR A 423 -5.50 -7.64 20.13
C TYR A 423 -6.19 -7.57 18.75
N PHE A 424 -6.51 -6.36 18.33
CA PHE A 424 -7.05 -6.09 17.00
C PHE A 424 -5.91 -5.59 16.10
N SER A 425 -5.78 -6.17 14.93
CA SER A 425 -4.79 -5.73 13.94
C SER A 425 -5.19 -4.45 13.21
N ASP A 426 -6.45 -4.05 13.35
CA ASP A 426 -7.00 -2.83 12.72
C ASP A 426 -7.30 -1.77 13.79
N ASP A 427 -7.11 -0.53 13.41
CA ASP A 427 -7.45 0.64 14.21
C ASP A 427 -8.96 0.84 14.36
N ARG A 428 -9.70 0.42 13.37
CA ARG A 428 -11.15 0.36 13.38
C ARG A 428 -11.61 -0.94 14.01
N LEU A 429 -12.00 -0.88 15.29
CA LEU A 429 -12.37 -2.05 16.07
C LEU A 429 -13.82 -2.45 15.78
N ASP A 430 -14.03 -3.38 14.86
CA ASP A 430 -15.37 -3.92 14.58
C ASP A 430 -15.70 -5.04 15.57
N LEU A 431 -16.49 -4.70 16.60
CA LEU A 431 -16.92 -5.62 17.63
C LEU A 431 -17.98 -6.61 17.13
N ALA A 432 -18.71 -6.29 16.09
CA ALA A 432 -19.66 -7.22 15.50
C ALA A 432 -18.93 -8.42 14.89
N LYS A 433 -17.80 -8.18 14.24
CA LYS A 433 -16.92 -9.24 13.75
C LYS A 433 -16.37 -10.09 14.88
N PHE A 434 -15.85 -9.48 15.94
CA PHE A 434 -15.35 -10.22 17.11
C PHE A 434 -16.37 -11.18 17.71
N TYR A 435 -17.65 -10.79 17.78
CA TYR A 435 -18.74 -11.62 18.34
C TYR A 435 -19.47 -12.47 17.27
N GLY A 436 -18.97 -12.57 16.06
CA GLY A 436 -19.54 -13.43 15.05
C GLY A 436 -20.95 -13.01 14.57
N GLY A 437 -21.14 -11.69 14.34
CA GLY A 437 -22.40 -11.15 13.83
C GLY A 437 -23.30 -10.58 14.94
N PHE A 438 -22.73 -9.89 15.89
CA PHE A 438 -23.47 -9.12 16.90
C PHE A 438 -24.34 -8.06 16.25
N LYS A 439 -25.67 -8.16 16.39
CA LYS A 439 -26.62 -7.30 15.69
C LYS A 439 -27.30 -6.27 16.56
N GLU A 440 -27.34 -6.46 17.86
CA GLU A 440 -28.08 -5.59 18.77
C GLU A 440 -27.62 -5.79 20.21
N GLY A 441 -27.53 -4.70 21.00
CA GLY A 441 -27.16 -4.72 22.40
C GLY A 441 -25.98 -3.84 22.74
N LYS A 442 -25.26 -4.16 23.83
CA LYS A 442 -24.13 -3.38 24.30
C LYS A 442 -22.93 -4.27 24.61
N ILE A 443 -21.74 -3.71 24.37
CA ILE A 443 -20.46 -4.34 24.68
C ILE A 443 -19.68 -3.38 25.58
N SER A 444 -19.09 -3.91 26.65
CA SER A 444 -18.11 -3.18 27.45
C SER A 444 -16.70 -3.61 27.05
N GLY A 445 -15.83 -2.63 26.82
CA GLY A 445 -14.41 -2.81 26.57
C GLY A 445 -13.59 -2.23 27.71
N PHE A 446 -12.54 -2.93 28.14
CA PHE A 446 -11.64 -2.49 29.19
C PHE A 446 -10.20 -2.57 28.71
N ALA A 447 -9.44 -1.52 29.01
CA ALA A 447 -7.99 -1.47 28.87
C ALA A 447 -7.39 -0.69 30.03
N GLU A 448 -6.09 -0.78 30.19
CA GLU A 448 -5.28 0.09 31.03
C GLU A 448 -4.35 0.89 30.16
N PHE A 449 -3.93 2.07 30.60
CA PHE A 449 -2.85 2.79 29.96
C PHE A 449 -1.92 3.40 31.00
N HIS A 450 -0.67 3.58 30.59
CA HIS A 450 0.36 4.14 31.43
C HIS A 450 0.95 5.39 30.79
N LEU A 451 1.10 6.45 31.60
CA LEU A 451 1.73 7.71 31.23
C LEU A 451 3.03 7.91 32.01
N PRO A 452 4.13 8.29 31.34
CA PRO A 452 5.41 8.51 32.00
C PRO A 452 5.45 9.78 32.86
N GLN A 453 4.57 10.73 32.59
CA GLN A 453 4.50 12.04 33.28
C GLN A 453 3.09 12.62 33.21
N ASP A 454 2.83 13.64 34.07
CA ASP A 454 1.59 14.41 33.98
C ASP A 454 1.43 15.03 32.59
N THR A 455 0.23 14.90 32.01
CA THR A 455 0.06 15.22 30.61
C THR A 455 -1.26 15.95 30.37
N GLN A 456 -1.21 17.03 29.59
CA GLN A 456 -2.35 17.62 28.90
C GLN A 456 -2.52 16.91 27.56
N ALA A 457 -3.67 16.31 27.34
CA ALA A 457 -3.92 15.45 26.18
C ALA A 457 -5.29 15.72 25.57
N GLU A 458 -5.54 15.14 24.42
CA GLU A 458 -6.86 15.03 23.82
C GLU A 458 -7.22 13.56 23.66
N LEU A 459 -8.44 13.19 24.06
CA LEU A 459 -9.02 11.90 23.74
C LEU A 459 -9.67 11.99 22.37
N TRP A 460 -9.12 11.29 21.40
CA TRP A 460 -9.66 11.17 20.06
C TRP A 460 -10.54 9.94 19.97
N LEU A 461 -11.77 10.11 19.52
CA LEU A 461 -12.80 9.07 19.53
C LEU A 461 -13.50 8.99 18.19
N GLY A 462 -13.76 7.76 17.72
CA GLY A 462 -14.67 7.46 16.65
C GLY A 462 -15.66 6.37 17.05
N SER A 463 -16.89 6.45 16.59
CA SER A 463 -17.88 5.37 16.67
C SER A 463 -18.95 5.57 15.61
N ASP A 464 -19.57 4.48 15.18
CA ASP A 464 -20.74 4.52 14.30
C ASP A 464 -22.05 4.62 15.06
N GLU A 465 -22.11 4.14 16.30
CA GLU A 465 -23.27 4.22 17.17
C GLU A 465 -22.91 4.72 18.57
N ASP A 466 -23.71 4.34 19.57
CA ASP A 466 -23.55 4.77 20.95
C ASP A 466 -22.15 4.49 21.49
N LEU A 467 -21.52 5.47 22.11
CA LEU A 467 -20.23 5.31 22.78
C LEU A 467 -20.20 6.10 24.09
N ALA A 468 -19.84 5.44 25.18
CA ALA A 468 -19.52 6.11 26.45
C ALA A 468 -18.14 5.67 26.94
N VAL A 469 -17.36 6.60 27.48
CA VAL A 469 -15.97 6.39 27.92
C VAL A 469 -15.76 6.89 29.32
N TRP A 470 -15.13 6.07 30.15
CA TRP A 470 -14.71 6.40 31.52
C TRP A 470 -13.20 6.21 31.69
N ILE A 471 -12.56 7.15 32.36
CA ILE A 471 -11.17 7.03 32.82
C ILE A 471 -11.20 7.06 34.35
N ASP A 472 -10.61 6.06 34.99
CA ASP A 472 -10.60 5.87 36.46
C ASP A 472 -11.99 5.95 37.10
N GLY A 473 -13.01 5.54 36.37
CA GLY A 473 -14.40 5.51 36.82
C GLY A 473 -15.15 6.86 36.69
N GLN A 474 -14.49 7.89 36.11
CA GLN A 474 -15.13 9.15 35.75
C GLN A 474 -15.53 9.14 34.28
N GLU A 475 -16.78 9.47 33.97
CA GLU A 475 -17.25 9.63 32.60
C GLU A 475 -16.57 10.84 31.96
N VAL A 476 -15.84 10.60 30.86
CA VAL A 476 -15.15 11.65 30.12
C VAL A 476 -15.83 11.97 28.77
N TYR A 477 -16.64 11.04 28.29
CA TYR A 477 -17.37 11.22 27.04
C TYR A 477 -18.62 10.34 26.96
N ARG A 478 -19.66 10.87 26.27
CA ARG A 478 -20.86 10.10 25.91
C ARG A 478 -21.45 10.65 24.60
N PHE A 479 -21.72 9.73 23.70
CA PHE A 479 -22.53 9.94 22.50
C PHE A 479 -23.66 8.90 22.49
N ALA A 480 -24.86 9.32 22.10
CA ALA A 480 -26.01 8.43 21.93
C ALA A 480 -26.68 8.75 20.58
N GLY A 481 -26.76 7.75 19.73
CA GLY A 481 -27.31 7.87 18.38
C GLY A 481 -26.48 7.14 17.34
N THR A 482 -26.88 7.26 16.08
CA THR A 482 -26.18 6.67 14.93
C THR A 482 -25.45 7.76 14.16
N ARG A 483 -24.23 7.49 13.77
CA ARG A 483 -23.41 8.37 12.91
C ARG A 483 -22.43 7.54 12.09
N ARG A 484 -21.84 8.17 11.06
CA ARG A 484 -20.70 7.56 10.36
C ARG A 484 -19.48 7.55 11.27
N HIS A 485 -18.85 6.39 11.42
CA HIS A 485 -17.53 6.31 12.05
C HIS A 485 -16.52 7.20 11.31
N ARG A 486 -15.76 7.97 12.07
CA ARG A 486 -14.62 8.77 11.58
C ARG A 486 -13.49 8.70 12.60
N LEU A 487 -12.28 8.98 12.15
CA LEU A 487 -11.09 9.02 12.98
C LEU A 487 -10.47 10.44 12.95
N PRO A 488 -10.79 11.33 13.92
CA PRO A 488 -11.79 11.20 14.99
C PRO A 488 -13.16 11.75 14.60
N ASN A 489 -14.23 11.23 15.23
CA ASN A 489 -15.50 11.96 15.30
C ASN A 489 -15.42 13.11 16.30
N GLU A 490 -14.73 12.90 17.43
CA GLU A 490 -14.65 13.84 18.54
C GLU A 490 -13.23 13.94 19.11
N ARG A 491 -12.93 15.11 19.66
CA ARG A 491 -11.70 15.41 20.41
C ARG A 491 -12.07 15.99 21.75
N VAL A 492 -11.72 15.31 22.82
CA VAL A 492 -12.09 15.68 24.20
C VAL A 492 -10.82 16.04 24.97
N PRO A 493 -10.68 17.28 25.47
CA PRO A 493 -9.52 17.66 26.26
C PRO A 493 -9.44 16.86 27.57
N LEU A 494 -8.25 16.39 27.90
CA LEU A 494 -7.96 15.63 29.11
C LEU A 494 -6.79 16.25 29.89
N THR A 495 -6.86 16.12 31.22
CA THR A 495 -5.72 16.33 32.12
C THR A 495 -5.48 15.03 32.88
N LEU A 496 -4.36 14.39 32.64
CA LEU A 496 -4.02 13.08 33.15
C LEU A 496 -2.74 13.15 34.02
N ALA A 497 -2.74 12.46 35.13
CA ALA A 497 -1.55 12.32 35.96
C ALA A 497 -0.57 11.29 35.37
N ALA A 498 0.68 11.30 35.83
CA ALA A 498 1.61 10.22 35.56
C ALA A 498 1.15 8.94 36.27
N GLY A 499 1.38 7.79 35.65
CA GLY A 499 1.06 6.48 36.21
C GLY A 499 0.05 5.69 35.37
N SER A 500 -0.51 4.67 35.99
CA SER A 500 -1.47 3.77 35.36
C SER A 500 -2.90 4.24 35.55
N HIS A 501 -3.67 4.18 34.48
CA HIS A 501 -5.08 4.56 34.44
C HIS A 501 -5.94 3.42 33.94
N ARG A 502 -7.20 3.37 34.35
CA ARG A 502 -8.18 2.41 33.85
C ARG A 502 -9.05 3.09 32.81
N LEU A 503 -9.19 2.45 31.67
CA LEU A 503 -10.01 2.87 30.56
C LEU A 503 -11.17 1.89 30.38
N LEU A 504 -12.39 2.37 30.44
CA LEU A 504 -13.59 1.59 30.18
C LEU A 504 -14.40 2.25 29.07
N VAL A 505 -14.94 1.45 28.18
CA VAL A 505 -15.88 1.88 27.15
C VAL A 505 -17.16 1.07 27.21
N GLU A 506 -18.29 1.68 26.83
CA GLU A 506 -19.53 1.00 26.49
C GLU A 506 -19.88 1.38 25.05
N VAL A 507 -19.97 0.39 24.18
CA VAL A 507 -20.34 0.54 22.77
C VAL A 507 -21.72 -0.05 22.59
N GLY A 508 -22.66 0.73 22.08
CA GLY A 508 -23.99 0.28 21.75
C GLY A 508 -24.11 -0.11 20.27
N GLN A 509 -25.08 -0.97 19.98
CA GLN A 509 -25.37 -1.45 18.64
C GLN A 509 -26.87 -1.58 18.44
N THR A 510 -27.40 -0.96 17.38
CA THR A 510 -28.83 -1.04 17.02
C THR A 510 -29.04 -1.61 15.61
N GLY A 511 -27.97 -1.89 14.88
CA GLY A 511 -27.97 -2.51 13.56
C GLY A 511 -26.81 -2.03 12.71
N GLY A 512 -26.31 -2.84 11.80
CA GLY A 512 -25.15 -2.52 10.98
C GLY A 512 -23.83 -2.89 11.62
N ARG A 513 -22.80 -2.05 11.47
CA ARG A 513 -21.47 -2.24 12.04
C ARG A 513 -21.45 -1.84 13.51
N CYS A 514 -20.53 -2.39 14.28
CA CYS A 514 -20.29 -2.02 15.67
C CYS A 514 -18.85 -1.57 15.82
N GLU A 515 -18.56 -0.41 15.27
CA GLU A 515 -17.20 0.08 15.12
C GLU A 515 -16.90 1.21 16.13
N PHE A 516 -15.71 1.16 16.70
CA PHE A 516 -15.17 2.30 17.44
C PHE A 516 -13.66 2.33 17.36
N ASN A 517 -13.09 3.48 17.67
CA ASN A 517 -11.66 3.63 17.96
C ASN A 517 -11.48 4.64 19.07
N LEU A 518 -10.33 4.57 19.74
CA LEU A 518 -9.98 5.47 20.82
C LEU A 518 -8.47 5.64 20.91
N ASN A 519 -7.99 6.87 20.94
CA ASN A 519 -6.60 7.18 21.20
C ASN A 519 -6.45 8.37 22.15
N ILE A 520 -5.31 8.46 22.83
CA ILE A 520 -4.94 9.60 23.69
C ILE A 520 -3.78 10.31 23.01
N CYS A 521 -4.05 11.48 22.48
CA CYS A 521 -3.15 12.23 21.63
C CYS A 521 -2.56 13.45 22.34
N GLU A 522 -1.38 13.89 21.90
CA GLU A 522 -0.82 15.16 22.35
C GLU A 522 -1.76 16.30 21.98
N SER A 523 -1.98 17.21 22.92
CA SER A 523 -2.73 18.45 22.66
C SER A 523 -1.83 19.42 21.87
N GLU A 524 -2.03 19.46 20.55
CA GLU A 524 -1.20 20.23 19.63
C GLU A 524 -1.99 21.34 18.96
N ALA A 525 -1.48 22.56 19.07
CA ALA A 525 -2.00 23.69 18.29
C ALA A 525 -1.55 23.65 16.81
N ASP A 526 -0.46 22.95 16.52
CA ASP A 526 0.06 22.82 15.16
C ASP A 526 -0.56 21.59 14.47
N PRO A 527 -1.38 21.79 13.43
CA PRO A 527 -2.05 20.67 12.74
C PRO A 527 -1.09 19.65 12.12
N ARG A 528 0.19 20.02 11.89
CA ARG A 528 1.20 19.10 11.37
C ARG A 528 1.55 17.98 12.35
N PHE A 529 1.17 18.10 13.59
CA PHE A 529 1.41 17.13 14.66
C PHE A 529 0.12 16.67 15.34
N ALA A 530 -1.03 17.17 14.91
CA ALA A 530 -2.32 16.77 15.47
C ALA A 530 -2.51 15.25 15.35
N GLY A 531 -3.07 14.64 16.37
CA GLY A 531 -3.32 13.20 16.44
C GLY A 531 -2.10 12.34 16.78
N SER A 532 -0.94 12.92 17.05
CA SER A 532 0.18 12.17 17.61
C SER A 532 -0.20 11.57 18.95
N ARG A 533 -0.03 10.27 19.13
CA ARG A 533 -0.16 9.64 20.45
C ARG A 533 0.80 10.32 21.44
N VAL A 534 0.32 10.51 22.68
CA VAL A 534 1.18 11.02 23.75
C VAL A 534 2.48 10.23 23.82
N LYS A 535 3.60 10.92 23.85
CA LYS A 535 4.90 10.28 23.86
C LYS A 535 5.08 9.38 25.09
N GLY A 536 5.43 8.12 24.84
CA GLY A 536 5.60 7.10 25.87
C GLY A 536 4.31 6.56 26.46
N LEU A 537 3.15 6.97 25.96
CA LEU A 537 1.88 6.32 26.26
C LEU A 537 1.93 4.85 25.81
N ARG A 538 1.56 3.97 26.70
CA ARG A 538 1.39 2.55 26.43
C ARG A 538 0.02 2.10 26.87
N PHE A 539 -0.73 1.46 25.99
CA PHE A 539 -1.94 0.72 26.32
C PHE A 539 -1.60 -0.73 26.69
N ASP A 540 -2.37 -1.27 27.61
CA ASP A 540 -2.21 -2.64 28.08
C ASP A 540 -3.55 -3.22 28.56
N VAL A 541 -3.58 -4.49 28.87
CA VAL A 541 -4.71 -5.17 29.54
C VAL A 541 -4.17 -6.09 30.63
N PRO A 542 -4.95 -6.38 31.68
CA PRO A 542 -4.58 -7.41 32.65
C PRO A 542 -4.31 -8.75 31.97
N VAL A 543 -3.14 -9.33 32.17
CA VAL A 543 -2.76 -10.63 31.61
C VAL A 543 -2.83 -11.71 32.70
N PRO A 544 -3.33 -12.94 32.39
CA PRO A 544 -3.30 -14.03 33.35
C PRO A 544 -1.86 -14.37 33.73
N ALA A 545 -1.64 -14.66 35.04
CA ALA A 545 -0.31 -14.99 35.57
C ALA A 545 0.36 -16.24 34.96
N GLN A 546 -0.32 -16.98 34.11
CA GLN A 546 0.14 -18.24 33.50
C GLN A 546 0.31 -18.15 31.95
N GLY A 547 0.54 -16.98 31.38
CA GLY A 547 1.10 -16.90 30.04
C GLY A 547 0.29 -17.56 28.90
N LYS A 548 -1.05 -17.57 29.00
CA LYS A 548 -1.86 -17.78 27.79
C LYS A 548 -1.70 -16.54 26.93
N GLY A 549 -1.23 -16.72 25.72
CA GLY A 549 -1.03 -15.65 24.77
C GLY A 549 -2.32 -14.83 24.55
N MET A 550 -2.13 -13.59 24.19
CA MET A 550 -3.21 -12.71 23.76
C MET A 550 -3.86 -13.30 22.49
N ARG A 551 -5.19 -13.29 22.42
CA ARG A 551 -5.87 -13.65 21.18
C ARG A 551 -5.71 -12.51 20.20
N SER A 552 -5.08 -12.76 19.06
CA SER A 552 -5.07 -11.85 17.94
C SER A 552 -6.39 -11.97 17.17
N VAL A 553 -7.05 -10.85 16.93
CA VAL A 553 -8.20 -10.75 16.01
C VAL A 553 -7.69 -10.00 14.81
N GLN A 554 -7.49 -10.71 13.73
CA GLN A 554 -7.05 -10.13 12.48
C GLN A 554 -8.27 -9.75 11.64
N ALA A 555 -8.17 -8.68 10.90
CA ALA A 555 -9.24 -8.25 10.00
C ALA A 555 -9.65 -9.38 9.06
N ASP A 556 -8.69 -10.19 8.62
CA ASP A 556 -8.88 -11.33 7.73
C ASP A 556 -9.41 -12.61 8.40
N GLU A 557 -9.33 -12.77 9.73
CA GLU A 557 -9.84 -13.98 10.41
C GLU A 557 -11.34 -14.21 10.13
N PHE A 558 -12.09 -13.12 10.00
CA PHE A 558 -13.50 -13.14 9.62
C PHE A 558 -13.69 -13.30 8.12
N LEU A 559 -12.70 -12.90 7.33
CA LEU A 559 -12.70 -12.95 5.87
C LEU A 559 -12.21 -14.30 5.32
N LYS A 560 -11.69 -15.20 6.16
CA LYS A 560 -11.38 -16.57 5.75
C LYS A 560 -12.67 -17.33 5.46
N PRO A 561 -12.86 -17.82 4.23
CA PRO A 561 -14.08 -18.50 3.87
C PRO A 561 -14.27 -19.78 4.67
N SER A 562 -15.53 -20.17 4.89
CA SER A 562 -15.90 -21.48 5.41
C SER A 562 -15.75 -22.57 4.35
N GLY A 563 -15.86 -23.84 4.76
CA GLY A 563 -15.89 -24.96 3.82
C GLY A 563 -17.09 -24.99 2.87
N ALA A 564 -18.05 -24.07 3.04
CA ALA A 564 -19.25 -23.95 2.21
C ALA A 564 -19.13 -22.89 1.09
N ALA A 565 -17.96 -22.24 0.96
CA ALA A 565 -17.73 -21.21 -0.03
C ALA A 565 -17.82 -21.76 -1.46
N VAL A 566 -18.47 -21.00 -2.32
CA VAL A 566 -18.55 -21.26 -3.78
C VAL A 566 -17.67 -20.24 -4.49
N VAL A 567 -16.73 -20.70 -5.32
CA VAL A 567 -15.78 -19.84 -6.03
C VAL A 567 -15.72 -20.23 -7.50
N LEU A 568 -15.74 -19.24 -8.37
CA LEU A 568 -15.55 -19.39 -9.81
C LEU A 568 -14.09 -19.00 -10.15
N ASP A 569 -13.22 -19.98 -10.31
CA ASP A 569 -11.78 -19.76 -10.48
C ASP A 569 -11.41 -19.03 -11.77
N ASN A 570 -12.22 -19.16 -12.80
CA ASN A 570 -12.02 -18.52 -14.11
C ASN A 570 -12.59 -17.12 -14.22
N ALA A 571 -13.27 -16.63 -13.19
CA ALA A 571 -13.85 -15.29 -13.18
C ALA A 571 -12.90 -14.28 -12.55
N ARG A 572 -12.61 -13.22 -13.29
CA ARG A 572 -11.74 -12.10 -12.84
C ARG A 572 -12.20 -10.81 -13.50
N TRP A 573 -11.95 -9.70 -12.83
CA TRP A 573 -11.98 -8.41 -13.46
C TRP A 573 -10.85 -8.32 -14.50
N ILE A 574 -11.14 -7.75 -15.67
CA ILE A 574 -10.15 -7.60 -16.75
C ILE A 574 -9.77 -6.13 -16.84
N MET A 575 -8.45 -5.86 -16.84
CA MET A 575 -7.91 -4.51 -16.90
C MET A 575 -8.49 -3.73 -18.09
N ASN A 576 -9.23 -2.69 -17.76
CA ASN A 576 -9.89 -1.81 -18.72
C ASN A 576 -10.02 -0.41 -18.12
N PRO A 577 -9.82 0.67 -18.89
CA PRO A 577 -10.06 2.03 -18.41
C PRO A 577 -11.47 2.27 -17.90
N SER A 578 -12.47 1.62 -18.51
CA SER A 578 -13.82 1.55 -17.97
C SER A 578 -13.93 0.33 -17.05
N THR A 579 -14.12 0.57 -15.76
CA THR A 579 -14.26 -0.50 -14.78
C THR A 579 -15.49 -1.38 -15.10
N LEU A 580 -16.58 -0.79 -15.58
CA LEU A 580 -17.75 -1.52 -16.03
C LEU A 580 -17.45 -2.45 -17.22
N VAL A 581 -16.75 -1.96 -18.25
CA VAL A 581 -16.39 -2.79 -19.40
C VAL A 581 -15.43 -3.90 -19.01
N GLY A 582 -14.48 -3.62 -18.11
CA GLY A 582 -13.57 -4.61 -17.55
C GLY A 582 -14.30 -5.71 -16.76
N ALA A 583 -15.26 -5.33 -15.93
CA ALA A 583 -16.09 -6.25 -15.17
C ALA A 583 -17.00 -7.09 -16.11
N LEU A 584 -17.64 -6.44 -17.08
CA LEU A 584 -18.49 -7.12 -18.05
C LEU A 584 -17.69 -8.12 -18.90
N GLU A 585 -16.51 -7.70 -19.40
CA GLU A 585 -15.63 -8.61 -20.13
C GLU A 585 -15.23 -9.80 -19.26
N GLY A 586 -14.88 -9.58 -18.00
CA GLY A 586 -14.54 -10.63 -17.05
C GLY A 586 -15.67 -11.63 -16.85
N VAL A 587 -16.90 -11.15 -16.68
CA VAL A 587 -18.10 -11.99 -16.55
C VAL A 587 -18.35 -12.81 -17.82
N LEU A 588 -18.25 -12.18 -19.00
CA LEU A 588 -18.49 -12.86 -20.27
C LEU A 588 -17.42 -13.93 -20.52
N ARG A 589 -16.14 -13.64 -20.32
CA ARG A 589 -15.05 -14.63 -20.50
C ARG A 589 -15.19 -15.80 -19.54
N ALA A 590 -15.60 -15.55 -18.31
CA ALA A 590 -15.83 -16.62 -17.33
C ALA A 590 -16.94 -17.60 -17.78
N ARG A 591 -17.95 -17.12 -18.52
CA ARG A 591 -19.02 -17.93 -19.13
C ARG A 591 -18.61 -18.60 -20.44
N GLY A 592 -17.37 -18.40 -20.91
CA GLY A 592 -16.91 -18.85 -22.21
C GLY A 592 -17.44 -18.01 -23.38
N ASP A 593 -18.07 -16.88 -23.11
CA ASP A 593 -18.56 -15.97 -24.14
C ASP A 593 -17.46 -15.04 -24.66
N SER A 594 -17.06 -15.26 -25.90
CA SER A 594 -16.09 -14.44 -26.63
C SER A 594 -16.68 -13.79 -27.89
N THR A 595 -18.00 -13.68 -27.96
CA THR A 595 -18.72 -13.16 -29.12
C THR A 595 -18.32 -11.72 -29.42
N LEU A 596 -18.17 -10.89 -28.39
CA LEU A 596 -17.71 -9.52 -28.50
C LEU A 596 -16.24 -9.39 -28.10
N SER A 597 -15.44 -8.72 -28.93
CA SER A 597 -14.08 -8.30 -28.55
C SER A 597 -14.14 -7.12 -27.58
N ARG A 598 -13.01 -6.83 -26.90
CA ARG A 598 -12.85 -5.65 -26.06
C ARG A 598 -13.22 -4.35 -26.80
N ALA A 599 -12.71 -4.17 -28.01
CA ALA A 599 -12.98 -2.98 -28.82
C ALA A 599 -14.48 -2.85 -29.16
N GLN A 600 -15.19 -3.98 -29.36
CA GLN A 600 -16.65 -3.96 -29.55
C GLN A 600 -17.39 -3.60 -28.26
N LEU A 601 -16.94 -4.12 -27.11
CA LEU A 601 -17.53 -3.75 -25.81
C LEU A 601 -17.33 -2.24 -25.54
N MET A 602 -16.11 -1.72 -25.73
CA MET A 602 -15.79 -0.30 -25.56
C MET A 602 -16.53 0.60 -26.56
N GLY A 603 -16.62 0.18 -27.83
CA GLY A 603 -17.30 0.95 -28.88
C GLY A 603 -18.80 0.98 -28.71
N LEU A 604 -19.45 -0.19 -28.50
CA LEU A 604 -20.89 -0.31 -28.36
C LEU A 604 -21.42 0.33 -27.08
N SER A 605 -20.66 0.30 -25.98
CA SER A 605 -20.97 1.02 -24.75
C SER A 605 -20.85 2.54 -24.89
N GLY A 606 -20.00 3.00 -25.81
CA GLY A 606 -19.69 4.42 -26.03
C GLY A 606 -18.45 4.90 -25.29
N TYR A 607 -17.83 4.08 -24.42
CA TYR A 607 -16.63 4.47 -23.67
C TYR A 607 -15.44 4.79 -24.55
N ALA A 608 -15.29 4.10 -25.69
CA ALA A 608 -14.22 4.39 -26.67
C ALA A 608 -14.24 5.84 -27.19
N PHE A 609 -15.38 6.54 -27.10
CA PHE A 609 -15.60 7.89 -27.65
C PHE A 609 -15.75 8.95 -26.56
N ARG A 610 -15.69 8.55 -25.29
CA ARG A 610 -15.91 9.46 -24.17
C ARG A 610 -14.63 10.23 -23.81
N LEU A 611 -14.80 11.47 -23.45
CA LEU A 611 -13.83 12.30 -22.73
C LEU A 611 -14.61 13.29 -21.87
N VAL A 612 -14.28 13.35 -20.58
CA VAL A 612 -14.86 14.29 -19.62
C VAL A 612 -13.74 14.88 -18.79
N VAL A 613 -13.72 16.18 -18.61
CA VAL A 613 -12.75 16.87 -17.73
C VAL A 613 -13.40 18.05 -17.04
N SER A 614 -12.98 18.35 -15.80
CA SER A 614 -13.36 19.55 -15.08
C SER A 614 -12.35 20.69 -15.27
N ASP A 615 -12.59 21.81 -14.57
CA ASP A 615 -11.67 22.94 -14.51
C ASP A 615 -10.34 22.61 -13.82
N THR A 616 -10.33 21.55 -12.98
CA THR A 616 -9.18 21.14 -12.17
C THR A 616 -8.49 19.90 -12.67
N LEU A 617 -9.05 19.20 -13.66
CA LEU A 617 -8.56 17.87 -14.11
C LEU A 617 -8.39 16.92 -12.90
N GLY A 618 -9.36 16.91 -11.97
CA GLY A 618 -9.31 16.12 -10.75
C GLY A 618 -9.68 14.65 -10.98
N TRP A 619 -9.40 13.81 -9.98
CA TRP A 619 -9.69 12.36 -10.03
C TRP A 619 -11.16 12.02 -10.27
N ASN A 620 -12.07 12.87 -9.77
CA ASN A 620 -13.50 12.67 -9.88
C ASN A 620 -14.13 13.31 -11.12
N ASP A 621 -13.34 13.82 -12.05
CA ASP A 621 -13.82 14.52 -13.23
C ASP A 621 -14.43 13.58 -14.25
N ASP A 622 -13.78 12.42 -14.48
CA ASP A 622 -14.41 11.30 -15.14
C ASP A 622 -14.86 10.32 -14.06
N PRO A 623 -16.11 10.34 -13.67
CA PRO A 623 -16.63 9.51 -12.60
C PRO A 623 -16.51 8.03 -13.00
N GLY A 624 -15.33 7.48 -12.73
CA GLY A 624 -14.96 6.09 -12.95
C GLY A 624 -15.20 5.54 -14.33
N GLY A 625 -15.50 6.38 -15.28
CA GLY A 625 -15.92 5.97 -16.61
C GLY A 625 -17.23 5.18 -16.62
N ASP A 626 -17.86 4.89 -15.51
CA ASP A 626 -18.94 3.91 -15.46
C ASP A 626 -20.27 4.46 -15.94
N GLY A 627 -20.46 5.76 -15.90
CA GLY A 627 -21.67 6.43 -16.37
C GLY A 627 -22.98 5.93 -15.71
N ILE A 628 -22.87 4.88 -14.86
CA ILE A 628 -24.01 4.28 -14.17
C ILE A 628 -24.58 5.26 -13.14
N GLU A 629 -23.73 6.00 -12.47
CA GLU A 629 -24.18 7.03 -11.51
C GLU A 629 -24.85 8.20 -12.19
N GLN A 630 -24.34 8.60 -13.36
CA GLN A 630 -24.88 9.72 -14.13
C GLN A 630 -25.97 9.34 -15.13
N ASP A 631 -25.94 8.11 -15.66
CA ASP A 631 -26.93 7.57 -16.56
C ASP A 631 -27.14 6.06 -16.36
N PRO A 632 -27.81 5.64 -15.26
CA PRO A 632 -28.18 4.24 -15.05
C PRO A 632 -29.00 3.65 -16.21
N ALA A 633 -29.83 4.49 -16.85
CA ALA A 633 -30.57 4.12 -18.03
C ALA A 633 -29.67 3.90 -19.25
N GLY A 634 -28.54 4.62 -19.34
CA GLY A 634 -27.57 4.49 -20.41
C GLY A 634 -26.80 3.17 -20.35
N ALA A 635 -26.36 2.72 -19.19
CA ALA A 635 -25.72 1.42 -19.04
C ALA A 635 -26.68 0.26 -19.33
N VAL A 636 -27.90 0.30 -18.79
CA VAL A 636 -28.97 -0.66 -19.08
C VAL A 636 -29.46 -0.55 -20.54
N GLY A 637 -29.55 0.66 -21.08
CA GLY A 637 -29.88 0.89 -22.50
C GLY A 637 -28.78 0.37 -23.44
N THR A 638 -27.51 0.50 -23.05
CA THR A 638 -26.34 -0.01 -23.79
C THR A 638 -26.33 -1.55 -23.80
N SER A 639 -26.83 -2.20 -22.75
CA SER A 639 -26.88 -3.66 -22.65
C SER A 639 -27.64 -4.32 -23.78
N ARG A 640 -28.76 -3.72 -24.21
CA ARG A 640 -29.52 -4.21 -25.36
C ARG A 640 -28.71 -4.14 -26.66
N ALA A 641 -27.88 -3.09 -26.81
CA ALA A 641 -26.96 -2.95 -27.95
C ALA A 641 -25.85 -4.00 -27.94
N LEU A 642 -25.49 -4.51 -26.76
CA LEU A 642 -24.52 -5.59 -26.58
C LEU A 642 -25.15 -7.00 -26.74
N GLY A 643 -26.46 -7.11 -26.74
CA GLY A 643 -27.17 -8.39 -26.78
C GLY A 643 -27.29 -9.08 -25.43
N TYR A 644 -27.13 -8.34 -24.35
CA TYR A 644 -27.28 -8.83 -22.97
C TYR A 644 -28.40 -8.11 -22.24
N ASP A 645 -29.00 -8.77 -21.25
CA ASP A 645 -29.93 -8.15 -20.33
C ASP A 645 -29.21 -7.83 -19.01
N LEU A 646 -28.95 -6.54 -18.77
CA LEU A 646 -28.32 -6.07 -17.54
C LEU A 646 -29.38 -5.62 -16.55
N ARG A 647 -29.50 -6.33 -15.44
CA ARG A 647 -30.40 -5.99 -14.35
C ARG A 647 -29.63 -5.44 -13.17
N LEU A 648 -29.85 -4.17 -12.86
CA LEU A 648 -29.23 -3.47 -11.73
C LEU A 648 -30.13 -3.49 -10.51
N ILE A 649 -29.59 -3.87 -9.34
CA ILE A 649 -30.17 -3.61 -8.02
C ILE A 649 -29.27 -2.59 -7.33
N ARG A 650 -29.84 -1.50 -6.82
CA ARG A 650 -29.12 -0.42 -6.14
C ARG A 650 -29.67 -0.17 -4.74
N GLY A 651 -28.82 0.38 -3.88
CA GLY A 651 -29.16 0.93 -2.59
C GLY A 651 -28.17 2.02 -2.19
N ASN A 652 -28.46 2.68 -1.09
CA ASN A 652 -27.54 3.60 -0.45
C ASN A 652 -27.61 3.34 1.06
N ASP A 653 -26.48 3.11 1.69
CA ASP A 653 -26.40 2.70 3.10
C ASP A 653 -26.89 3.77 4.09
N ARG A 654 -27.00 5.03 3.62
CA ARG A 654 -27.52 6.18 4.38
C ARG A 654 -29.02 6.36 4.25
N GLN A 655 -29.71 5.48 3.50
CA GLN A 655 -31.13 5.63 3.22
C GLN A 655 -31.94 4.47 3.80
N PRO A 656 -33.20 4.73 4.21
CA PRO A 656 -34.12 3.66 4.58
C PRO A 656 -34.28 2.64 3.45
N GLY A 657 -34.27 1.35 3.77
CA GLY A 657 -34.39 0.27 2.80
C GLY A 657 -33.06 -0.28 2.26
N ALA A 658 -31.91 0.27 2.65
CA ALA A 658 -30.59 -0.24 2.28
C ALA A 658 -30.44 -1.74 2.52
N ARG A 659 -30.87 -2.21 3.71
CA ARG A 659 -30.81 -3.62 4.09
C ARG A 659 -31.63 -4.55 3.19
N ASP A 660 -32.78 -4.09 2.70
CA ASP A 660 -33.60 -4.88 1.78
C ASP A 660 -32.91 -5.00 0.41
N SER A 661 -32.23 -3.92 -0.04
CA SER A 661 -31.40 -3.94 -1.24
C SER A 661 -30.21 -4.89 -1.10
N LEU A 662 -29.48 -4.84 0.03
CA LEU A 662 -28.38 -5.76 0.33
C LEU A 662 -28.84 -7.22 0.30
N LYS A 663 -29.96 -7.55 0.95
CA LYS A 663 -30.54 -8.90 0.92
C LYS A 663 -30.96 -9.33 -0.48
N ALA A 664 -31.52 -8.43 -1.26
CA ALA A 664 -31.91 -8.71 -2.65
C ALA A 664 -30.68 -8.96 -3.54
N ILE A 665 -29.58 -8.21 -3.31
CA ILE A 665 -28.29 -8.43 -3.98
C ILE A 665 -27.74 -9.79 -3.56
N TRP A 666 -27.70 -10.09 -2.24
CA TRP A 666 -27.22 -11.38 -1.73
C TRP A 666 -27.93 -12.57 -2.39
N ALA A 667 -29.24 -12.59 -2.34
CA ALA A 667 -30.03 -13.66 -2.95
C ALA A 667 -29.83 -13.78 -4.48
N GLY A 668 -29.56 -12.64 -5.12
CA GLY A 668 -29.22 -12.61 -6.55
C GLY A 668 -27.83 -13.20 -6.81
N VAL A 669 -26.84 -12.84 -6.03
CA VAL A 669 -25.45 -13.32 -6.15
C VAL A 669 -25.39 -14.82 -5.86
N GLU A 670 -26.01 -15.29 -4.80
CA GLU A 670 -26.09 -16.72 -4.45
C GLU A 670 -26.67 -17.55 -5.61
N ARG A 671 -27.77 -17.09 -6.19
CA ARG A 671 -28.40 -17.74 -7.32
C ARG A 671 -27.50 -17.78 -8.56
N GLU A 672 -26.90 -16.64 -8.94
CA GLU A 672 -26.10 -16.53 -10.16
C GLU A 672 -24.77 -17.29 -10.03
N LEU A 673 -24.06 -17.13 -8.93
CA LEU A 673 -22.81 -17.87 -8.71
C LEU A 673 -23.05 -19.37 -8.57
N GLY A 674 -24.17 -19.79 -7.94
CA GLY A 674 -24.57 -21.18 -7.88
C GLY A 674 -24.90 -21.77 -9.27
N ALA A 675 -25.25 -20.93 -10.24
CA ALA A 675 -25.45 -21.29 -11.64
C ALA A 675 -24.16 -21.16 -12.49
N GLY A 676 -23.02 -20.76 -11.90
CA GLY A 676 -21.75 -20.55 -12.60
C GLY A 676 -21.62 -19.18 -13.27
N ASN A 677 -22.46 -18.22 -12.92
CA ASN A 677 -22.47 -16.87 -13.48
C ASN A 677 -21.89 -15.86 -12.49
N PRO A 678 -20.72 -15.24 -12.76
CA PRO A 678 -20.21 -14.13 -11.95
C PRO A 678 -21.17 -12.93 -12.03
N VAL A 679 -21.09 -12.06 -11.01
CA VAL A 679 -21.93 -10.87 -10.89
C VAL A 679 -21.02 -9.63 -10.85
N ILE A 680 -21.49 -8.50 -11.40
CA ILE A 680 -20.76 -7.24 -11.33
C ILE A 680 -21.22 -6.52 -10.06
N LEU A 681 -20.27 -6.20 -9.19
CA LEU A 681 -20.44 -5.29 -8.06
C LEU A 681 -20.28 -3.86 -8.55
N HIS A 682 -21.15 -2.96 -8.14
CA HIS A 682 -21.08 -1.54 -8.40
C HIS A 682 -20.93 -0.76 -7.09
N GLN A 683 -19.88 0.02 -7.02
CA GLN A 683 -19.55 1.00 -5.96
C GLN A 683 -19.18 2.31 -6.67
N TRP A 684 -18.04 2.95 -6.30
CA TRP A 684 -17.45 4.02 -7.10
C TRP A 684 -16.92 3.52 -8.47
N GLY A 685 -16.69 2.21 -8.60
CA GLY A 685 -16.32 1.49 -9.81
C GLY A 685 -17.09 0.18 -9.94
N CYS A 686 -16.81 -0.57 -11.00
CA CYS A 686 -17.40 -1.88 -11.25
C CYS A 686 -16.36 -2.99 -11.12
N TRP A 687 -16.66 -4.00 -10.30
CA TRP A 687 -15.81 -5.12 -9.95
C TRP A 687 -16.51 -6.44 -10.25
N VAL A 688 -15.85 -7.57 -10.07
CA VAL A 688 -16.44 -8.89 -10.30
C VAL A 688 -16.58 -9.65 -8.98
N ILE A 689 -17.82 -9.93 -8.57
CA ILE A 689 -18.11 -10.91 -7.53
C ILE A 689 -17.97 -12.29 -8.18
N ARG A 690 -16.96 -13.03 -7.75
CA ARG A 690 -16.61 -14.36 -8.30
C ARG A 690 -16.78 -15.50 -7.32
N GLY A 691 -17.14 -15.19 -6.08
CA GLY A 691 -17.44 -16.17 -5.06
C GLY A 691 -18.34 -15.62 -3.97
N TYR A 692 -18.93 -16.52 -3.20
CA TYR A 692 -19.67 -16.20 -1.99
C TYR A 692 -19.53 -17.31 -0.96
N ASP A 693 -19.68 -16.95 0.29
CA ASP A 693 -19.67 -17.88 1.43
C ASP A 693 -20.98 -17.72 2.23
N PRO A 694 -21.93 -18.66 2.11
CA PRO A 694 -23.19 -18.56 2.86
C PRO A 694 -23.04 -18.77 4.37
N GLY A 695 -21.95 -19.41 4.81
CA GLY A 695 -21.68 -19.65 6.22
C GLY A 695 -21.21 -18.43 6.98
N LYS A 696 -20.59 -17.49 6.27
CA LYS A 696 -20.04 -16.25 6.83
C LYS A 696 -20.59 -14.98 6.21
N GLU A 697 -21.52 -15.11 5.25
CA GLU A 697 -22.12 -13.99 4.49
C GLU A 697 -21.04 -13.11 3.82
N LEU A 698 -20.07 -13.74 3.09
CA LEU A 698 -18.99 -13.04 2.41
C LEU A 698 -19.12 -13.12 0.89
N TYR A 699 -18.59 -12.09 0.20
CA TYR A 699 -18.29 -12.09 -1.23
C TYR A 699 -16.81 -12.18 -1.49
N LEU A 700 -16.38 -12.94 -2.49
CA LEU A 700 -15.06 -12.86 -3.08
C LEU A 700 -15.12 -11.92 -4.28
N VAL A 701 -14.44 -10.79 -4.16
CA VAL A 701 -14.43 -9.73 -5.19
C VAL A 701 -13.07 -9.67 -5.86
N SER A 702 -13.08 -9.52 -7.18
CA SER A 702 -11.90 -9.21 -7.99
C SER A 702 -12.03 -7.80 -8.54
N SER A 703 -11.07 -6.95 -8.25
CA SER A 703 -10.96 -5.55 -8.71
C SER A 703 -9.67 -5.32 -9.51
N TRP A 704 -9.35 -4.06 -9.78
CA TRP A 704 -8.13 -3.66 -10.51
C TRP A 704 -6.85 -3.78 -9.70
N ASP A 705 -6.94 -3.70 -8.38
CA ASP A 705 -5.83 -3.67 -7.44
C ASP A 705 -5.92 -4.76 -6.37
N GLU A 706 -7.11 -5.35 -6.16
CA GLU A 706 -7.31 -6.33 -5.09
C GLU A 706 -8.20 -7.50 -5.51
N GLU A 707 -7.94 -8.63 -4.89
CA GLU A 707 -8.84 -9.77 -4.86
C GLU A 707 -8.95 -10.23 -3.41
N GLY A 708 -10.14 -10.20 -2.85
CA GLY A 708 -10.35 -10.52 -1.44
C GLY A 708 -11.79 -10.85 -1.09
N TRP A 709 -11.96 -11.47 0.08
CA TRP A 709 -13.26 -11.70 0.68
C TRP A 709 -13.69 -10.44 1.44
N ILE A 710 -14.92 -10.01 1.21
CA ILE A 710 -15.53 -8.86 1.90
C ILE A 710 -16.90 -9.27 2.46
N PRO A 711 -17.34 -8.70 3.58
CA PRO A 711 -18.71 -8.89 4.07
C PRO A 711 -19.75 -8.42 3.04
N PHE A 712 -20.87 -9.13 2.95
CA PHE A 712 -21.91 -8.81 1.95
C PHE A 712 -22.56 -7.44 2.19
N ASP A 713 -22.52 -6.92 3.39
CA ASP A 713 -23.06 -5.62 3.80
C ASP A 713 -22.00 -4.49 3.79
N GLU A 714 -20.75 -4.79 3.45
CA GLU A 714 -19.67 -3.81 3.30
C GLU A 714 -19.39 -3.41 1.84
N ILE A 715 -20.35 -3.60 0.97
CA ILE A 715 -20.24 -3.25 -0.45
C ILE A 715 -20.57 -1.79 -0.78
N ALA A 716 -20.91 -0.98 0.19
CA ALA A 716 -21.21 0.42 -0.02
C ALA A 716 -19.93 1.26 -0.23
N ASP A 717 -19.99 2.20 -1.16
CA ASP A 717 -18.95 3.21 -1.34
C ASP A 717 -18.80 4.09 -0.10
N HIS A 718 -17.59 4.28 0.37
CA HIS A 718 -17.32 5.01 1.61
C HIS A 718 -17.74 6.49 1.56
N ASP A 719 -17.63 7.13 0.39
CA ASP A 719 -17.87 8.56 0.23
C ASP A 719 -19.33 8.87 -0.01
N THR A 720 -19.98 8.10 -0.87
CA THR A 720 -21.37 8.33 -1.28
C THR A 720 -22.38 7.48 -0.52
N GLY A 721 -21.96 6.32 0.00
CA GLY A 721 -22.85 5.31 0.57
C GLY A 721 -23.59 4.48 -0.47
N ASP A 722 -23.36 4.72 -1.76
CA ASP A 722 -24.02 3.99 -2.84
C ASP A 722 -23.42 2.59 -3.02
N PHE A 723 -24.29 1.65 -3.33
CA PHE A 723 -23.90 0.28 -3.68
C PHE A 723 -24.88 -0.33 -4.68
N GLY A 724 -24.43 -1.37 -5.38
CA GLY A 724 -25.29 -2.09 -6.30
C GLY A 724 -24.66 -3.37 -6.83
N ALA A 725 -25.49 -4.14 -7.53
CA ALA A 725 -25.03 -5.30 -8.29
C ALA A 725 -25.72 -5.37 -9.65
N ILE A 726 -24.94 -5.69 -10.68
CA ILE A 726 -25.44 -5.85 -12.04
C ILE A 726 -25.40 -7.34 -12.38
N PHE A 727 -26.56 -7.88 -12.68
CA PHE A 727 -26.75 -9.26 -13.07
C PHE A 727 -26.82 -9.31 -14.60
N VAL A 728 -25.89 -10.06 -15.20
CA VAL A 728 -25.77 -10.15 -16.66
C VAL A 728 -26.61 -11.35 -17.16
N GLY A 729 -27.76 -11.09 -17.73
CA GLY A 729 -28.62 -12.10 -18.37
C GLY A 729 -28.28 -12.25 -19.86
N GLN A 730 -28.83 -13.32 -20.46
CA GLN A 730 -28.87 -13.44 -21.93
C GLN A 730 -29.95 -12.51 -22.48
N GLY A 731 -29.60 -11.69 -23.46
CA GLY A 731 -30.52 -10.87 -24.23
C GLY A 731 -30.76 -11.45 -25.63
N GLU A 732 -31.53 -10.74 -26.43
CA GLU A 732 -31.64 -11.06 -27.85
C GLU A 732 -30.30 -10.77 -28.54
N PRO A 733 -29.81 -11.67 -29.44
CA PRO A 733 -28.57 -11.43 -30.17
C PRO A 733 -28.60 -10.08 -30.87
N ALA A 734 -27.60 -9.24 -30.61
CA ALA A 734 -27.49 -7.92 -31.19
C ALA A 734 -27.20 -8.02 -32.71
N ASP A 735 -27.97 -7.27 -33.52
CA ASP A 735 -27.48 -6.93 -34.86
C ASP A 735 -26.31 -5.95 -34.73
N LEU A 736 -25.09 -6.49 -34.78
CA LEU A 736 -23.88 -5.73 -34.61
C LEU A 736 -23.72 -4.59 -35.61
N ARG A 737 -24.29 -4.71 -36.77
CA ARG A 737 -24.27 -3.62 -37.78
C ARG A 737 -25.19 -2.48 -37.35
N GLN A 738 -26.41 -2.80 -36.90
CA GLN A 738 -27.35 -1.80 -36.40
C GLN A 738 -26.85 -1.18 -35.08
N ALA A 739 -26.39 -2.01 -34.15
CA ALA A 739 -25.81 -1.56 -32.89
C ALA A 739 -24.56 -0.69 -33.08
N GLY A 740 -23.69 -1.08 -34.02
CA GLY A 740 -22.52 -0.27 -34.40
C GLY A 740 -22.91 1.08 -35.00
N LYS A 741 -23.92 1.14 -35.83
CA LYS A 741 -24.44 2.41 -36.33
C LYS A 741 -25.00 3.30 -35.23
N ALA A 742 -25.74 2.75 -34.29
CA ALA A 742 -26.24 3.47 -33.13
C ALA A 742 -25.09 3.97 -32.22
N ALA A 743 -24.06 3.14 -32.00
CA ALA A 743 -22.88 3.52 -31.23
C ALA A 743 -22.12 4.69 -31.89
N LEU A 744 -21.97 4.70 -33.22
CA LEU A 744 -21.35 5.83 -33.93
C LEU A 744 -22.20 7.11 -33.85
N GLN A 745 -23.54 6.99 -33.85
CA GLN A 745 -24.43 8.13 -33.59
C GLN A 745 -24.26 8.66 -32.17
N LYS A 746 -24.13 7.76 -31.16
CA LYS A 746 -23.84 8.13 -29.78
C LYS A 746 -22.45 8.82 -29.68
N ALA A 747 -21.43 8.33 -30.40
CA ALA A 747 -20.12 8.97 -30.43
C ALA A 747 -20.18 10.44 -30.88
N LEU A 748 -20.95 10.71 -31.94
CA LEU A 748 -21.18 12.09 -32.41
C LEU A 748 -21.94 12.94 -31.39
N ALA A 749 -22.90 12.38 -30.67
CA ALA A 749 -23.64 13.05 -29.63
C ALA A 749 -22.72 13.39 -28.42
N LEU A 750 -21.93 12.43 -27.95
CA LEU A 750 -20.96 12.61 -26.86
C LEU A 750 -19.92 13.67 -27.19
N ALA A 751 -19.40 13.66 -28.42
CA ALA A 751 -18.42 14.63 -28.88
C ALA A 751 -18.93 16.09 -28.86
N ARG A 752 -20.25 16.28 -28.92
CA ARG A 752 -20.95 17.57 -28.99
C ARG A 752 -21.78 17.88 -27.75
N GLN A 753 -21.68 17.04 -26.73
CA GLN A 753 -22.43 17.21 -25.49
C GLN A 753 -22.10 18.56 -24.84
N ALA A 754 -23.13 19.26 -24.36
CA ALA A 754 -22.97 20.52 -23.63
C ALA A 754 -22.34 20.29 -22.25
N ASP A 755 -21.62 21.28 -21.75
CA ASP A 755 -21.05 21.26 -20.41
C ASP A 755 -22.14 21.10 -19.36
N GLN A 756 -21.82 20.44 -18.27
CA GLN A 756 -22.69 20.25 -17.10
C GLN A 756 -21.90 20.68 -15.85
N GLY A 757 -22.36 21.79 -15.24
CA GLY A 757 -21.64 22.37 -14.12
C GLY A 757 -20.22 22.77 -14.51
N ASN A 758 -19.23 22.21 -13.81
CA ASN A 758 -17.80 22.38 -14.10
C ASN A 758 -17.24 21.36 -15.10
N LEU A 759 -18.04 20.37 -15.52
CA LEU A 759 -17.60 19.30 -16.43
C LEU A 759 -17.79 19.67 -17.88
N ALA A 760 -16.75 19.53 -18.69
CA ALA A 760 -16.77 19.62 -20.13
C ALA A 760 -16.68 18.24 -20.78
N PHE A 761 -17.36 18.07 -21.90
CA PHE A 761 -17.50 16.79 -22.59
C PHE A 761 -16.94 16.85 -24.02
N GLY A 762 -16.44 15.71 -24.51
CA GLY A 762 -16.04 15.51 -25.90
C GLY A 762 -15.05 16.56 -26.39
N LEU A 763 -15.38 17.26 -27.50
CA LEU A 763 -14.49 18.26 -28.09
C LEU A 763 -14.20 19.44 -27.16
N ARG A 764 -15.17 19.83 -26.32
CA ARG A 764 -15.00 20.91 -25.34
C ARG A 764 -14.06 20.50 -24.19
N ALA A 765 -14.04 19.22 -23.85
CA ALA A 765 -13.11 18.68 -22.87
C ALA A 765 -11.65 18.82 -23.35
N TYR A 766 -11.36 18.56 -24.62
CA TYR A 766 -10.04 18.86 -25.18
C TYR A 766 -9.68 20.34 -25.09
N GLU A 767 -10.62 21.23 -25.45
CA GLU A 767 -10.40 22.67 -25.41
C GLU A 767 -10.09 23.14 -23.98
N LYS A 768 -10.82 22.62 -23.01
CA LYS A 768 -10.59 22.89 -21.58
C LYS A 768 -9.23 22.39 -21.11
N TRP A 769 -8.88 21.17 -21.47
CA TRP A 769 -7.59 20.56 -21.13
C TRP A 769 -6.40 21.32 -21.74
N ILE A 770 -6.51 21.71 -23.02
CA ILE A 770 -5.51 22.57 -23.68
C ILE A 770 -5.33 23.88 -22.92
N ALA A 771 -6.44 24.53 -22.54
CA ALA A 771 -6.39 25.78 -21.79
C ALA A 771 -5.76 25.58 -20.39
N ALA A 772 -6.00 24.45 -19.73
CA ALA A 772 -5.39 24.13 -18.44
C ALA A 772 -3.85 24.02 -18.56
N LEU A 773 -3.33 23.36 -19.60
CA LEU A 773 -1.89 23.32 -19.88
C LEU A 773 -1.30 24.72 -20.22
N GLU A 774 -1.99 25.50 -21.03
CA GLU A 774 -1.50 26.83 -21.44
C GLU A 774 -1.44 27.82 -20.26
N HIS A 775 -2.35 27.69 -19.30
CA HIS A 775 -2.51 28.64 -18.20
C HIS A 775 -2.02 28.13 -16.83
N ASP A 776 -1.26 27.04 -16.79
CA ASP A 776 -0.73 26.45 -15.56
C ASP A 776 -1.81 26.10 -14.53
N LYS A 777 -2.88 25.46 -14.97
CA LYS A 777 -4.04 25.09 -14.15
C LYS A 777 -4.20 23.58 -14.02
N ILE A 778 -3.12 22.88 -13.72
CA ILE A 778 -3.13 21.45 -13.43
C ILE A 778 -2.67 21.25 -11.99
N PRO A 779 -3.58 21.30 -11.02
CA PRO A 779 -3.21 21.20 -9.61
C PRO A 779 -2.77 19.79 -9.22
N ASP A 780 -3.31 18.77 -9.89
CA ASP A 780 -2.96 17.37 -9.63
C ASP A 780 -2.33 16.70 -10.86
N PRO A 781 -0.99 16.54 -10.86
CA PRO A 781 -0.28 15.87 -11.92
C PRO A 781 -0.65 14.39 -12.10
N TRP A 782 -1.02 13.69 -11.03
CA TRP A 782 -1.41 12.28 -11.07
C TRP A 782 -2.76 12.09 -11.76
N ALA A 783 -3.75 12.91 -11.37
CA ALA A 783 -5.05 12.90 -12.04
C ALA A 783 -4.92 13.23 -13.53
N HIS A 784 -4.06 14.20 -13.88
CA HIS A 784 -3.74 14.52 -15.28
C HIS A 784 -3.21 13.30 -16.06
N ALA A 785 -2.21 12.58 -15.48
CA ALA A 785 -1.64 11.40 -16.11
C ALA A 785 -2.67 10.26 -16.24
N PHE A 786 -3.54 10.11 -15.26
CA PHE A 786 -4.64 9.15 -15.28
C PHE A 786 -5.63 9.42 -16.42
N HIS A 787 -6.10 10.66 -16.57
CA HIS A 787 -6.97 11.06 -17.70
C HIS A 787 -6.33 10.78 -19.05
N LEU A 788 -5.01 10.99 -19.16
CA LEU A 788 -4.28 10.72 -20.40
C LEU A 788 -4.25 9.22 -20.73
N GLU A 789 -4.02 8.36 -19.74
CA GLU A 789 -4.08 6.91 -19.93
C GLU A 789 -5.48 6.43 -20.36
N LEU A 790 -6.53 6.94 -19.69
CA LEU A 790 -7.91 6.60 -20.03
C LEU A 790 -8.21 6.98 -21.49
N LEU A 791 -7.81 8.17 -21.91
CA LEU A 791 -8.03 8.66 -23.28
C LEU A 791 -7.24 7.84 -24.31
N MET A 792 -5.97 7.52 -24.05
CA MET A 792 -5.16 6.71 -24.96
C MET A 792 -5.80 5.33 -25.20
N ALA A 793 -6.20 4.64 -24.13
CA ALA A 793 -6.82 3.33 -24.24
C ALA A 793 -8.19 3.41 -24.94
N ALA A 794 -9.00 4.42 -24.64
CA ALA A 794 -10.26 4.65 -25.30
C ALA A 794 -10.09 4.86 -26.82
N ARG A 795 -9.11 5.66 -27.24
CA ARG A 795 -8.83 5.93 -28.68
C ARG A 795 -8.23 4.73 -29.40
N GLN A 796 -7.47 3.91 -28.72
CA GLN A 796 -7.03 2.62 -29.27
C GLN A 796 -8.22 1.72 -29.59
N ASP A 797 -9.17 1.60 -28.65
CA ASP A 797 -10.37 0.81 -28.85
C ASP A 797 -11.32 1.43 -29.89
N ALA A 798 -11.41 2.76 -29.98
CA ALA A 798 -12.18 3.46 -31.02
C ALA A 798 -11.66 3.15 -32.45
N ALA A 799 -10.35 3.13 -32.62
CA ALA A 799 -9.73 2.76 -33.89
C ALA A 799 -10.04 1.30 -34.28
N ALA A 800 -9.88 0.36 -33.34
CA ALA A 800 -10.15 -1.04 -33.54
C ALA A 800 -11.65 -1.32 -33.81
N PHE A 801 -12.54 -0.61 -33.12
CA PHE A 801 -13.99 -0.70 -33.34
C PHE A 801 -14.39 -0.18 -34.71
N ALA A 802 -13.86 0.97 -35.13
CA ALA A 802 -14.13 1.51 -36.47
C ALA A 802 -13.67 0.57 -37.59
N ASP A 803 -12.51 -0.08 -37.44
CA ASP A 803 -12.04 -1.10 -38.40
C ASP A 803 -12.94 -2.33 -38.41
N THR A 804 -13.41 -2.78 -37.25
CA THR A 804 -14.34 -3.91 -37.16
C THR A 804 -15.65 -3.62 -37.89
N LEU A 805 -16.22 -2.42 -37.66
CA LEU A 805 -17.42 -1.99 -38.36
C LEU A 805 -17.21 -1.81 -39.87
N ALA A 806 -16.02 -1.37 -40.28
CA ALA A 806 -15.69 -1.25 -41.72
C ALA A 806 -15.74 -2.62 -42.43
N GLY A 807 -15.38 -3.71 -41.73
CA GLY A 807 -15.50 -5.08 -42.23
C GLY A 807 -16.93 -5.54 -42.45
N GLN A 808 -17.88 -4.91 -41.78
CA GLN A 808 -19.33 -5.27 -41.80
C GLN A 808 -20.20 -4.28 -42.60
N SER A 809 -19.61 -3.21 -43.12
CA SER A 809 -20.31 -2.13 -43.82
C SER A 809 -20.21 -2.26 -45.35
N ASP A 810 -21.06 -1.52 -46.08
CA ASP A 810 -20.89 -1.37 -47.51
C ASP A 810 -19.61 -0.62 -47.88
N LYS A 811 -19.20 -0.72 -49.18
CA LYS A 811 -17.92 -0.17 -49.61
C LYS A 811 -17.72 1.32 -49.32
N GLY A 812 -18.79 2.12 -49.38
CA GLY A 812 -18.73 3.57 -49.16
C GLY A 812 -18.50 3.86 -47.65
N ALA A 813 -19.35 3.35 -46.81
CA ALA A 813 -19.24 3.48 -45.36
C ALA A 813 -17.91 2.87 -44.83
N ALA A 814 -17.55 1.70 -45.36
CA ALA A 814 -16.28 1.04 -44.98
C ALA A 814 -15.04 1.89 -45.24
N ALA A 815 -15.00 2.63 -46.38
CA ALA A 815 -13.87 3.53 -46.70
C ALA A 815 -13.78 4.66 -45.66
N HIS A 816 -14.89 5.27 -45.30
CA HIS A 816 -14.94 6.32 -44.28
C HIS A 816 -14.59 5.82 -42.89
N LEU A 817 -15.06 4.63 -42.50
CA LEU A 817 -14.73 4.04 -41.20
C LEU A 817 -13.24 3.70 -41.05
N ARG A 818 -12.58 3.21 -42.13
CA ARG A 818 -11.12 3.01 -42.11
C ARG A 818 -10.37 4.33 -42.02
N GLN A 819 -10.90 5.41 -42.63
CA GLN A 819 -10.31 6.75 -42.47
C GLN A 819 -10.47 7.26 -41.04
N ALA A 820 -11.64 7.03 -40.41
CA ALA A 820 -11.85 7.37 -39.00
C ALA A 820 -10.88 6.60 -38.09
N ALA A 821 -10.69 5.31 -38.31
CA ALA A 821 -9.72 4.49 -37.59
C ALA A 821 -8.28 5.04 -37.75
N GLY A 822 -7.93 5.48 -38.96
CA GLY A 822 -6.64 6.11 -39.25
C GLY A 822 -6.45 7.43 -38.50
N HIS A 823 -7.51 8.23 -38.33
CA HIS A 823 -7.46 9.47 -37.56
C HIS A 823 -7.34 9.19 -36.04
N TYR A 824 -8.05 8.19 -35.49
CA TYR A 824 -7.87 7.78 -34.10
C TYR A 824 -6.45 7.26 -33.79
N ARG A 825 -5.81 6.55 -34.73
CA ARG A 825 -4.39 6.19 -34.59
C ARG A 825 -3.45 7.39 -34.58
N LYS A 826 -3.68 8.40 -35.42
CA LYS A 826 -2.92 9.65 -35.39
C LYS A 826 -3.15 10.43 -34.09
N GLU A 827 -4.35 10.40 -33.58
CA GLU A 827 -4.67 10.95 -32.28
C GLU A 827 -3.87 10.25 -31.18
N LEU A 828 -3.88 8.91 -31.20
CA LEU A 828 -3.11 8.10 -30.25
C LEU A 828 -1.61 8.39 -30.32
N GLU A 829 -1.02 8.58 -31.51
CA GLU A 829 0.39 9.01 -31.67
C GLU A 829 0.66 10.34 -30.95
N SER A 830 -0.24 11.31 -31.07
CA SER A 830 -0.12 12.61 -30.38
C SER A 830 -0.26 12.46 -28.86
N LEU A 831 -1.17 11.61 -28.39
CA LEU A 831 -1.37 11.32 -26.98
C LEU A 831 -0.20 10.54 -26.37
N GLN A 832 0.39 9.60 -27.12
CA GLN A 832 1.60 8.89 -26.71
C GLN A 832 2.79 9.83 -26.56
N ALA A 833 2.96 10.79 -27.49
CA ALA A 833 3.98 11.82 -27.35
C ALA A 833 3.72 12.72 -26.13
N LEU A 834 2.46 13.03 -25.83
CA LEU A 834 2.07 13.76 -24.61
C LEU A 834 2.35 12.93 -23.36
N ASN A 835 2.13 11.61 -23.42
CA ASN A 835 2.41 10.69 -22.33
C ASN A 835 3.91 10.62 -21.98
N GLN A 836 4.80 10.77 -22.95
CA GLN A 836 6.24 10.88 -22.70
C GLN A 836 6.60 12.15 -21.92
N LEU A 837 5.82 13.22 -22.05
CA LEU A 837 6.03 14.46 -21.29
C LEU A 837 5.38 14.41 -19.91
N PHE A 838 4.13 13.93 -19.83
CA PHE A 838 3.23 14.13 -18.70
C PHE A 838 2.46 12.86 -18.29
N GLY A 839 2.92 11.67 -18.67
CA GLY A 839 2.24 10.41 -18.38
C GLY A 839 2.74 9.72 -17.11
N PHE A 840 2.22 8.53 -16.88
CA PHE A 840 2.67 7.62 -15.81
C PHE A 840 3.95 6.86 -16.21
N PRO A 841 4.81 6.59 -15.24
CA PRO A 841 4.83 7.19 -13.90
C PRO A 841 5.19 8.67 -14.00
N PRO A 842 4.62 9.55 -13.16
CA PRO A 842 4.78 10.98 -13.29
C PRO A 842 6.14 11.50 -12.80
N ALA A 843 7.20 10.70 -12.87
CA ALA A 843 8.54 11.09 -12.45
C ALA A 843 9.01 12.35 -13.20
N GLY A 844 9.36 13.39 -12.44
CA GLY A 844 9.72 14.69 -12.98
C GLY A 844 8.58 15.45 -13.69
N MET A 845 7.36 14.90 -13.75
CA MET A 845 6.22 15.57 -14.40
C MET A 845 5.82 16.87 -13.71
N PRO A 846 5.79 16.97 -12.35
CA PRO A 846 5.50 18.23 -11.71
C PRO A 846 6.44 19.36 -12.12
N ASP A 847 7.72 19.07 -12.31
CA ASP A 847 8.69 20.06 -12.77
C ASP A 847 8.52 20.38 -14.25
N ARG A 848 8.22 19.38 -15.07
CA ARG A 848 7.88 19.58 -16.48
C ARG A 848 6.61 20.41 -16.67
N LEU A 849 5.60 20.21 -15.80
CA LEU A 849 4.39 21.02 -15.81
C LEU A 849 4.63 22.47 -15.38
N LYS A 850 5.64 22.73 -14.55
CA LYS A 850 6.07 24.11 -14.20
C LYS A 850 6.79 24.82 -15.36
N ASP A 851 7.39 24.06 -16.28
CA ASP A 851 8.11 24.62 -17.44
C ASP A 851 7.12 25.10 -18.52
N PRO A 852 7.05 26.42 -18.81
CA PRO A 852 6.15 26.95 -19.82
C PRO A 852 6.40 26.39 -21.24
N ALA A 853 7.64 26.04 -21.56
CA ALA A 853 7.98 25.48 -22.88
C ALA A 853 7.42 24.08 -23.03
N GLN A 854 7.53 23.24 -22.02
CA GLN A 854 6.98 21.88 -22.02
C GLN A 854 5.44 21.90 -21.98
N ARG A 855 4.83 22.79 -21.21
CA ARG A 855 3.37 22.98 -21.27
C ARG A 855 2.89 23.40 -22.66
N THR A 856 3.60 24.33 -23.31
CA THR A 856 3.30 24.74 -24.70
C THR A 856 3.42 23.57 -25.67
N GLN A 857 4.44 22.72 -25.48
CA GLN A 857 4.59 21.50 -26.27
C GLN A 857 3.43 20.53 -26.03
N GLY A 858 3.06 20.29 -24.78
CA GLY A 858 1.92 19.46 -24.41
C GLY A 858 0.60 19.99 -24.98
N ALA A 859 0.34 21.27 -24.85
CA ALA A 859 -0.84 21.93 -25.46
C ALA A 859 -0.86 21.78 -26.97
N THR A 860 0.31 21.84 -27.63
CA THR A 860 0.43 21.61 -29.08
C THR A 860 0.07 20.18 -29.48
N LEU A 861 0.51 19.20 -28.69
CA LEU A 861 0.18 17.78 -28.90
C LEU A 861 -1.32 17.52 -28.68
N LEU A 862 -1.94 18.11 -27.66
CA LEU A 862 -3.39 18.01 -27.47
C LEU A 862 -4.19 18.71 -28.59
N LYS A 863 -3.70 19.81 -29.14
CA LYS A 863 -4.31 20.45 -30.32
C LYS A 863 -4.24 19.53 -31.55
N ALA A 864 -3.15 18.80 -31.74
CA ALA A 864 -3.02 17.82 -32.80
C ALA A 864 -3.97 16.62 -32.58
N ALA A 865 -4.11 16.13 -31.33
CA ALA A 865 -5.08 15.12 -30.95
C ALA A 865 -6.52 15.58 -31.22
N LEU A 866 -6.90 16.76 -30.74
CA LEU A 866 -8.22 17.35 -31.01
C LEU A 866 -8.53 17.48 -32.51
N LYS A 867 -7.53 17.84 -33.33
CA LYS A 867 -7.70 17.90 -34.77
C LYS A 867 -8.01 16.51 -35.34
N SER A 868 -7.27 15.50 -34.91
CA SER A 868 -7.47 14.11 -35.34
C SER A 868 -8.84 13.59 -34.92
N GLU A 869 -9.29 13.89 -33.69
CA GLU A 869 -10.64 13.59 -33.19
C GLU A 869 -11.71 14.23 -34.10
N LYS A 870 -11.61 15.53 -34.42
CA LYS A 870 -12.52 16.23 -35.34
C LYS A 870 -12.55 15.59 -36.72
N ASP A 871 -11.40 15.19 -37.23
CA ASP A 871 -11.29 14.53 -38.54
C ASP A 871 -11.92 13.11 -38.50
N ALA A 872 -11.74 12.36 -37.43
CA ALA A 872 -12.36 11.04 -37.20
C ALA A 872 -13.90 11.17 -37.17
N LEU A 873 -14.42 12.09 -36.38
CA LEU A 873 -15.87 12.35 -36.27
C LEU A 873 -16.48 12.77 -37.63
N ALA A 874 -15.77 13.56 -38.42
CA ALA A 874 -16.21 13.94 -39.77
C ALA A 874 -16.32 12.71 -40.70
N GLN A 875 -15.39 11.75 -40.58
CA GLN A 875 -15.49 10.50 -41.34
C GLN A 875 -16.66 9.63 -40.85
N ILE A 876 -16.86 9.55 -39.54
CA ILE A 876 -18.02 8.85 -38.94
C ILE A 876 -19.34 9.43 -39.48
N GLU A 877 -19.49 10.74 -39.52
CA GLU A 877 -20.69 11.40 -40.11
C GLU A 877 -20.92 11.01 -41.58
N ARG A 878 -19.84 10.89 -42.37
CA ARG A 878 -19.93 10.47 -43.77
C ARG A 878 -20.30 8.99 -43.90
N ALA A 879 -19.79 8.14 -42.98
CA ALA A 879 -20.12 6.72 -42.96
C ALA A 879 -21.57 6.45 -42.55
N LEU A 880 -22.21 7.37 -41.84
CA LEU A 880 -23.59 7.27 -41.38
C LEU A 880 -24.62 7.78 -42.42
N LYS A 881 -24.18 8.60 -43.37
CA LYS A 881 -24.95 9.09 -44.51
C LYS A 881 -25.06 8.05 -45.61
#